data_20bbd792197e994f7fdfbd679e8283a1
#
_entry.id   20bbd792197e994f7fdfbd679e8283a1
#
_cell.length_a   1.000
_cell.length_b   1.000
_cell.length_c   1.000
_cell.angle_alpha   90.00
_cell.angle_beta   90.00
_cell.angle_gamma   90.00
#
_symmetry.space_group_name_H-M   'P 1'
#
loop_
_entity.id
_entity.type
_entity.pdbx_description
1 polymer ?
#
loop_
_entity_poly.entity_id
_entity_poly.type
_entity_poly.pdbx_seq_one_letter_code
_entity_poly.pdbx_strand_id
1 'polypeptide(L)'
;LKAKLRKILLGLILGLALSFGLLVVLLRSKPVQFYAARQVSAFLSKEWNVVVQIGGLETDFLSNFTIERVLIEDRSRDTLFFFRRLHARLASVNTSAHTLNLNLFECSNGLVNLGIHKDDTGQNINFLIDYFTPKKKRTGPKVIWALRAKQAVLRNMEFRNFDDHEAMPVPGSFDPYHLRFSNISGKLDTFLLYDDSMHFGIKTLSARERSGLLVQDLKAQCRVSYYALDVLGFRLKTEHSTLGDTLKFRYQGYSSFSRFSKEVLMSGRLHQANLGLRDLSVFQSQLASRRDALHLGFNFKGRLSSLQFKKLDVRYGRQGLIQGAVSMNGLPDWRNTFIDANIQKWQTDAQDLAAFLGGMRLPTNLNTLGNFQFRGAFTGFFNQFTASGVLESNLGKVRLEDLTMNFRQGYSQANYEGKVQSERFNLGAFYGLQPALGAVDASIALRGTGLGKSDFNLTLEGKMPMLEVNGRQLKDASVDGVLTPTSFTGKAALNDPILSLDLDGAVRFAGEHPEYRFKTFQLHHANLKALGLDTLESRLSCSGNSDISIGNASELKGQISLNGISWNRNGVNHFIPYAQFTATQSGGVRDWTLRSHIGDAGIYGSFGTETLPSAGMALLHELMPDFVRRPDVIDTSLNISFYLNLRQTTLVSSLLADDFTMGPLMLQGTLAASGNSVHLRTEQPAWFEFQGNKFRNVQLQCDKAAHAALRFDIGAEQWRHKGSTWFNQLQAKGTMHQGVLPVELHMLDSTGNNNINLACDVFLNSDSIPIDIKSGSLSWFGATWLLDTSGRICYRKEATTFSNFYLGSTRNFIEVNGSLGNAQHHELFASFGNFNISDIQPFLGIQGDSIAASLNGTVAIRAGLSDHPSAECNVLATGIRFNGIAYGDFRLEASSLDVGKRIWVEGLATRGMLKGATVKGSIGIGGADERLNLDVYIPRETSLDGIKP
;
A
#
# COMPACT_ATOMS: atom_id res chain seq x y z
N LEU A 1 -118.67 40.13 -19.64
CA LEU A 1 -117.54 39.94 -20.59
C LEU A 1 -116.21 39.59 -19.95
N LYS A 2 -115.79 40.19 -18.85
CA LYS A 2 -114.52 39.98 -18.08
C LYS A 2 -114.36 38.48 -17.59
N ALA A 3 -115.40 37.80 -17.16
CA ALA A 3 -115.31 36.41 -16.63
C ALA A 3 -115.22 35.38 -17.75
N LYS A 4 -115.73 35.63 -18.94
CA LYS A 4 -115.59 34.75 -20.11
C LYS A 4 -114.18 34.81 -20.69
N LEU A 5 -113.58 36.10 -20.73
CA LEU A 5 -112.21 36.29 -21.23
C LEU A 5 -111.18 35.60 -20.30
N ARG A 6 -111.43 35.61 -18.99
CA ARG A 6 -110.46 34.98 -17.98
C ARG A 6 -110.52 33.43 -18.08
N LYS A 7 -111.67 32.86 -18.39
CA LYS A 7 -111.81 31.38 -18.65
C LYS A 7 -111.11 30.97 -19.99
N ILE A 8 -111.25 31.77 -21.03
CA ILE A 8 -110.58 31.52 -22.32
C ILE A 8 -109.09 31.70 -22.16
N LEU A 9 -108.58 32.74 -21.44
CA LEU A 9 -107.16 32.93 -21.17
C LEU A 9 -106.58 31.78 -20.33
N LEU A 10 -107.34 31.33 -19.27
CA LEU A 10 -106.90 30.18 -18.47
C LEU A 10 -106.91 28.89 -19.27
N GLY A 11 -107.83 28.66 -20.15
CA GLY A 11 -107.82 27.51 -21.06
C GLY A 11 -106.67 27.52 -22.06
N LEU A 12 -106.33 28.70 -22.60
CA LEU A 12 -105.16 28.86 -23.49
C LEU A 12 -103.86 28.64 -22.78
N ILE A 13 -103.73 29.17 -21.53
CA ILE A 13 -102.52 28.94 -20.68
C ILE A 13 -102.46 27.46 -20.30
N LEU A 14 -103.53 26.81 -19.94
CA LEU A 14 -103.60 25.39 -19.64
C LEU A 14 -103.26 24.52 -20.87
N GLY A 15 -103.85 24.91 -22.03
CA GLY A 15 -103.52 24.27 -23.29
C GLY A 15 -102.06 24.37 -23.73
N LEU A 16 -101.51 25.60 -23.56
CA LEU A 16 -100.09 25.84 -23.80
C LEU A 16 -99.15 25.06 -22.78
N ALA A 17 -99.56 25.00 -21.54
CA ALA A 17 -98.87 24.22 -20.50
C ALA A 17 -98.94 22.73 -20.75
N LEU A 18 -100.16 22.22 -21.23
CA LEU A 18 -100.28 20.83 -21.58
C LEU A 18 -99.57 20.48 -22.86
N SER A 19 -99.52 21.35 -23.86
CA SER A 19 -98.80 21.13 -25.13
C SER A 19 -97.27 21.22 -24.84
N PHE A 20 -96.82 22.14 -23.95
CA PHE A 20 -95.47 22.19 -23.50
C PHE A 20 -95.08 20.94 -22.68
N GLY A 21 -95.96 20.47 -21.78
CA GLY A 21 -95.75 19.24 -21.06
C GLY A 21 -95.70 18.02 -22.00
N LEU A 22 -96.59 17.95 -23.00
CA LEU A 22 -96.57 16.87 -24.00
C LEU A 22 -95.24 16.95 -24.82
N LEU A 23 -94.83 18.14 -25.24
CA LEU A 23 -93.63 18.35 -25.98
C LEU A 23 -92.37 17.84 -25.14
N VAL A 24 -92.36 18.20 -23.85
CA VAL A 24 -91.32 17.73 -22.93
C VAL A 24 -91.33 16.21 -22.76
N VAL A 25 -92.51 15.61 -22.66
CA VAL A 25 -92.70 14.15 -22.61
C VAL A 25 -92.24 13.47 -23.92
N LEU A 26 -92.58 14.03 -25.07
CA LEU A 26 -92.18 13.51 -26.40
C LEU A 26 -90.63 13.65 -26.52
N LEU A 27 -90.13 14.76 -26.20
CA LEU A 27 -88.66 14.96 -26.25
C LEU A 27 -87.89 14.05 -25.25
N ARG A 28 -88.53 13.64 -24.15
CA ARG A 28 -87.93 12.64 -23.21
C ARG A 28 -88.11 11.20 -23.69
N SER A 29 -88.87 10.95 -24.75
CA SER A 29 -89.05 9.58 -25.26
C SER A 29 -87.79 9.06 -25.95
N LYS A 30 -87.41 7.78 -25.68
CA LYS A 30 -86.25 7.14 -26.27
C LYS A 30 -86.20 7.18 -27.78
N PRO A 31 -87.29 6.95 -28.52
CA PRO A 31 -87.28 7.03 -30.00
C PRO A 31 -86.93 8.38 -30.56
N VAL A 32 -87.43 9.47 -29.95
CA VAL A 32 -87.09 10.83 -30.38
C VAL A 32 -85.60 11.17 -30.07
N GLN A 33 -85.15 10.78 -28.94
CA GLN A 33 -83.73 10.98 -28.55
C GLN A 33 -82.83 10.15 -29.47
N PHE A 34 -83.18 8.94 -29.83
CA PHE A 34 -82.41 8.11 -30.78
C PHE A 34 -82.48 8.69 -32.24
N TYR A 35 -83.60 9.21 -32.69
CA TYR A 35 -83.69 9.92 -33.97
C TYR A 35 -82.84 11.15 -34.01
N ALA A 36 -82.87 11.96 -32.95
CA ALA A 36 -81.97 13.14 -32.79
C ALA A 36 -80.48 12.77 -32.85
N ALA A 37 -80.04 11.71 -32.12
CA ALA A 37 -78.66 11.22 -32.15
C ALA A 37 -78.24 10.81 -33.56
N ARG A 38 -79.12 10.14 -34.34
CA ARG A 38 -78.82 9.75 -35.70
C ARG A 38 -78.71 10.95 -36.64
N GLN A 39 -79.56 11.96 -36.51
CA GLN A 39 -79.47 13.17 -37.32
C GLN A 39 -78.18 13.98 -37.02
N VAL A 40 -77.79 14.09 -35.76
CA VAL A 40 -76.55 14.70 -35.40
C VAL A 40 -75.35 13.92 -35.94
N SER A 41 -75.39 12.61 -35.86
CA SER A 41 -74.35 11.71 -36.46
C SER A 41 -74.23 11.94 -37.97
N ALA A 42 -75.32 11.94 -38.71
CA ALA A 42 -75.32 12.15 -40.16
C ALA A 42 -74.80 13.56 -40.53
N PHE A 43 -75.27 14.58 -39.79
CA PHE A 43 -74.84 15.95 -40.01
C PHE A 43 -73.31 16.10 -39.76
N LEU A 44 -72.76 15.62 -38.60
CA LEU A 44 -71.38 15.69 -38.31
C LEU A 44 -70.54 14.85 -39.25
N SER A 45 -71.02 13.68 -39.67
CA SER A 45 -70.31 12.84 -40.65
C SER A 45 -70.12 13.56 -41.98
N LYS A 46 -71.17 14.26 -42.44
CA LYS A 46 -71.14 15.02 -43.69
C LYS A 46 -70.21 16.25 -43.59
N GLU A 47 -70.32 16.97 -42.48
CA GLU A 47 -69.51 18.24 -42.24
C GLU A 47 -68.04 17.96 -42.10
N TRP A 48 -67.66 16.90 -41.39
CA TRP A 48 -66.26 16.57 -41.10
C TRP A 48 -65.63 15.62 -42.12
N ASN A 49 -66.48 15.08 -43.01
CA ASN A 49 -66.13 14.08 -44.04
C ASN A 49 -65.40 12.86 -43.39
N VAL A 50 -65.89 12.39 -42.25
CA VAL A 50 -65.47 11.19 -41.51
C VAL A 50 -66.65 10.47 -40.95
N VAL A 51 -66.51 9.26 -40.48
CA VAL A 51 -67.59 8.51 -39.84
C VAL A 51 -67.81 9.02 -38.42
N VAL A 52 -68.97 9.52 -38.11
CA VAL A 52 -69.44 9.85 -36.79
C VAL A 52 -70.67 9.01 -36.44
N GLN A 53 -70.57 8.30 -35.32
CA GLN A 53 -71.71 7.46 -34.86
C GLN A 53 -72.04 7.81 -33.43
N ILE A 54 -73.32 8.08 -33.14
CA ILE A 54 -73.84 8.29 -31.79
C ILE A 54 -74.90 7.25 -31.56
N GLY A 55 -74.64 6.30 -30.63
CA GLY A 55 -75.52 5.17 -30.39
C GLY A 55 -76.82 5.49 -29.62
N GLY A 56 -76.79 6.60 -28.85
CA GLY A 56 -77.97 7.03 -28.09
C GLY A 56 -77.74 8.41 -27.44
N LEU A 57 -78.83 9.11 -27.23
CA LEU A 57 -78.92 10.31 -26.46
C LEU A 57 -79.97 10.16 -25.39
N GLU A 58 -79.68 10.31 -24.15
CA GLU A 58 -80.62 10.36 -23.03
C GLU A 58 -80.49 11.74 -22.33
N THR A 59 -81.60 12.42 -22.20
CA THR A 59 -81.66 13.71 -21.55
C THR A 59 -82.97 13.92 -20.81
N ASP A 60 -82.91 14.58 -19.67
CA ASP A 60 -84.09 15.10 -18.98
C ASP A 60 -84.53 16.45 -19.55
N PHE A 61 -83.75 17.02 -20.47
CA PHE A 61 -83.87 18.36 -21.05
C PHE A 61 -83.73 19.52 -20.00
N LEU A 62 -83.49 19.20 -18.73
CA LEU A 62 -83.33 20.17 -17.70
C LEU A 62 -81.89 20.28 -17.28
N SER A 63 -81.31 19.16 -16.93
CA SER A 63 -79.94 19.21 -16.32
C SER A 63 -79.05 18.04 -16.76
N ASN A 64 -79.60 16.89 -17.09
CA ASN A 64 -78.80 15.67 -17.37
C ASN A 64 -78.80 15.32 -18.87
N PHE A 65 -77.55 15.09 -19.36
CA PHE A 65 -77.27 14.70 -20.72
C PHE A 65 -76.41 13.46 -20.71
N THR A 66 -76.83 12.39 -21.28
CA THR A 66 -76.02 11.17 -21.45
C THR A 66 -75.97 10.81 -22.95
N ILE A 67 -74.77 10.69 -23.45
CA ILE A 67 -74.53 10.25 -24.83
C ILE A 67 -73.87 8.85 -24.78
N GLU A 68 -74.43 7.91 -25.47
CA GLU A 68 -73.92 6.56 -25.47
C GLU A 68 -73.31 6.18 -26.83
N ARG A 69 -72.21 5.43 -26.77
CA ARG A 69 -71.45 4.90 -27.90
C ARG A 69 -71.13 5.98 -28.95
N VAL A 70 -70.36 6.93 -28.58
CA VAL A 70 -69.85 7.93 -29.52
C VAL A 70 -68.58 7.35 -30.18
N LEU A 71 -68.60 7.23 -31.49
CA LEU A 71 -67.47 6.88 -32.34
C LEU A 71 -67.22 8.03 -33.32
N ILE A 72 -65.98 8.44 -33.40
CA ILE A 72 -65.53 9.37 -34.42
C ILE A 72 -64.29 8.76 -35.03
N GLU A 73 -64.29 8.51 -36.30
CA GLU A 73 -63.15 8.04 -37.06
C GLU A 73 -62.33 9.25 -37.59
N ASP A 74 -61.07 9.00 -37.92
CA ASP A 74 -60.25 9.94 -38.67
C ASP A 74 -60.42 9.77 -40.20
N ARG A 75 -59.66 10.51 -40.97
CA ARG A 75 -59.72 10.44 -42.44
C ARG A 75 -59.14 9.14 -42.99
N SER A 76 -58.34 8.46 -42.24
CA SER A 76 -57.80 7.12 -42.58
C SER A 76 -58.71 5.97 -42.15
N ARG A 77 -59.92 6.29 -41.63
CA ARG A 77 -60.94 5.38 -41.10
C ARG A 77 -60.48 4.60 -39.85
N ASP A 78 -59.53 5.10 -39.15
CA ASP A 78 -59.22 4.55 -37.83
C ASP A 78 -59.99 5.33 -36.72
N THR A 79 -60.22 4.68 -35.61
CA THR A 79 -60.93 5.28 -34.48
C THR A 79 -60.13 6.44 -33.92
N LEU A 80 -60.61 7.67 -34.08
CA LEU A 80 -60.02 8.87 -33.46
C LEU A 80 -60.50 9.02 -32.01
N PHE A 81 -61.84 8.95 -31.84
CA PHE A 81 -62.47 9.00 -30.52
C PHE A 81 -63.53 7.91 -30.39
N PHE A 82 -63.50 7.22 -29.28
CA PHE A 82 -64.56 6.32 -28.86
C PHE A 82 -64.92 6.55 -27.41
N PHE A 83 -66.21 6.72 -27.09
CA PHE A 83 -66.68 6.83 -25.70
C PHE A 83 -67.95 5.95 -25.58
N ARG A 84 -67.88 4.97 -24.68
CA ARG A 84 -69.04 4.16 -24.40
C ARG A 84 -70.18 4.96 -23.76
N ARG A 85 -69.76 5.92 -22.83
CA ARG A 85 -70.72 6.79 -22.15
C ARG A 85 -70.11 8.12 -21.85
N LEU A 86 -70.74 9.20 -22.26
CA LEU A 86 -70.46 10.56 -21.86
C LEU A 86 -71.69 11.06 -21.06
N HIS A 87 -71.47 11.49 -19.83
CA HIS A 87 -72.55 12.00 -18.98
C HIS A 87 -72.21 13.43 -18.52
N ALA A 88 -73.14 14.37 -18.71
CA ALA A 88 -72.95 15.76 -18.28
C ALA A 88 -74.18 16.20 -17.47
N ARG A 89 -73.89 16.81 -16.33
CA ARG A 89 -74.92 17.48 -15.50
C ARG A 89 -74.74 18.98 -15.60
N LEU A 90 -75.71 19.62 -16.32
CA LEU A 90 -75.71 21.05 -16.52
C LEU A 90 -76.12 21.79 -15.22
N ALA A 91 -75.35 22.85 -14.89
CA ALA A 91 -75.71 23.76 -13.78
C ALA A 91 -76.46 25.01 -14.31
N SER A 92 -75.88 25.64 -15.34
CA SER A 92 -76.49 26.81 -15.97
C SER A 92 -75.83 27.08 -17.35
N VAL A 93 -76.62 27.69 -18.24
CA VAL A 93 -76.14 28.33 -19.48
C VAL A 93 -76.43 29.82 -19.37
N ASN A 94 -75.41 30.62 -19.50
CA ASN A 94 -75.56 32.05 -19.55
C ASN A 94 -75.12 32.56 -20.93
N THR A 95 -76.10 32.92 -21.74
CA THR A 95 -75.87 33.35 -23.12
C THR A 95 -75.26 34.74 -23.20
N SER A 96 -75.59 35.62 -22.23
CA SER A 96 -75.05 36.96 -22.17
C SER A 96 -73.58 36.98 -21.74
N ALA A 97 -73.21 36.14 -20.80
CA ALA A 97 -71.83 35.96 -20.35
C ALA A 97 -71.08 34.86 -21.16
N HIS A 98 -71.74 34.21 -22.08
CA HIS A 98 -71.14 33.11 -22.89
C HIS A 98 -70.50 32.03 -22.02
N THR A 99 -71.26 31.53 -20.99
CA THR A 99 -70.71 30.52 -20.07
C THR A 99 -71.63 29.27 -20.10
N LEU A 100 -71.01 28.10 -20.19
CA LEU A 100 -71.62 26.84 -19.96
C LEU A 100 -71.06 26.24 -18.67
N ASN A 101 -71.88 26.10 -17.68
CA ASN A 101 -71.46 25.59 -16.37
C ASN A 101 -72.03 24.18 -16.15
N LEU A 102 -71.17 23.20 -15.90
CA LEU A 102 -71.52 21.83 -15.56
C LEU A 102 -71.24 21.56 -14.10
N ASN A 103 -72.13 20.87 -13.40
CA ASN A 103 -71.86 20.34 -12.09
C ASN A 103 -71.00 19.08 -12.18
N LEU A 104 -71.17 18.27 -13.23
CA LEU A 104 -70.46 17.06 -13.45
C LEU A 104 -70.29 16.82 -14.97
N PHE A 105 -69.09 16.33 -15.35
CA PHE A 105 -68.82 15.76 -16.67
C PHE A 105 -68.14 14.40 -16.44
N GLU A 106 -68.71 13.32 -16.97
CA GLU A 106 -68.18 11.96 -16.82
C GLU A 106 -67.97 11.28 -18.17
N CYS A 107 -66.72 10.75 -18.35
CA CYS A 107 -66.36 9.92 -19.48
C CYS A 107 -66.10 8.50 -19.01
N SER A 108 -66.71 7.53 -19.60
CA SER A 108 -66.54 6.12 -19.19
C SER A 108 -66.24 5.20 -20.38
N ASN A 109 -65.24 4.32 -20.21
CA ASN A 109 -64.82 3.31 -21.20
C ASN A 109 -64.62 3.92 -22.60
N GLY A 110 -63.66 4.84 -22.70
CA GLY A 110 -63.38 5.55 -23.94
C GLY A 110 -61.95 5.42 -24.42
N LEU A 111 -61.78 5.74 -25.69
CA LEU A 111 -60.50 5.79 -26.38
C LEU A 111 -60.33 7.17 -27.00
N VAL A 112 -59.12 7.74 -26.77
CA VAL A 112 -58.64 8.89 -27.52
C VAL A 112 -57.37 8.43 -28.25
N ASN A 113 -57.42 8.41 -29.59
CA ASN A 113 -56.36 7.85 -30.45
C ASN A 113 -55.83 8.95 -31.39
N LEU A 114 -54.81 9.62 -30.97
CA LEU A 114 -54.14 10.65 -31.74
C LEU A 114 -52.90 10.06 -32.41
N GLY A 115 -52.54 10.59 -33.59
CA GLY A 115 -51.30 10.15 -34.18
C GLY A 115 -51.11 10.61 -35.62
N ILE A 116 -50.00 10.21 -36.19
CA ILE A 116 -49.64 10.47 -37.59
C ILE A 116 -49.53 9.12 -38.29
N HIS A 117 -50.43 8.90 -39.26
CA HIS A 117 -50.38 7.69 -40.09
C HIS A 117 -49.22 7.77 -41.08
N LYS A 118 -48.78 6.63 -41.58
CA LYS A 118 -47.64 6.49 -42.47
C LYS A 118 -47.71 7.35 -43.75
N ASP A 119 -48.94 7.55 -44.25
CA ASP A 119 -49.17 8.33 -45.47
C ASP A 119 -49.49 9.81 -45.21
N ASP A 120 -49.54 10.21 -43.96
CA ASP A 120 -49.88 11.58 -43.52
C ASP A 120 -48.67 12.34 -43.01
N THR A 121 -48.67 13.67 -43.23
CA THR A 121 -47.64 14.58 -42.72
C THR A 121 -48.07 15.30 -41.44
N GLY A 122 -49.27 15.10 -40.96
CA GLY A 122 -49.83 15.77 -39.78
C GLY A 122 -50.72 14.84 -38.94
N GLN A 123 -51.05 15.29 -37.74
CA GLN A 123 -51.92 14.52 -36.85
C GLN A 123 -53.32 14.31 -37.38
N ASN A 124 -53.86 13.11 -37.17
CA ASN A 124 -55.16 12.70 -37.59
C ASN A 124 -56.34 13.55 -37.07
N ILE A 125 -56.13 14.33 -35.98
CA ILE A 125 -57.09 15.27 -35.40
C ILE A 125 -57.11 16.63 -36.14
N ASN A 126 -56.17 16.93 -37.00
CA ASN A 126 -56.03 18.24 -37.60
C ASN A 126 -57.28 18.73 -38.37
N PHE A 127 -58.03 17.81 -38.99
CA PHE A 127 -59.24 18.17 -39.68
C PHE A 127 -60.30 18.76 -38.74
N LEU A 128 -60.37 18.35 -37.49
CA LEU A 128 -61.26 18.94 -36.49
C LEU A 128 -60.73 20.29 -36.02
N ILE A 129 -59.43 20.40 -35.80
CA ILE A 129 -58.79 21.65 -35.43
C ILE A 129 -59.04 22.70 -36.51
N ASP A 130 -58.83 22.34 -37.78
CA ASP A 130 -59.09 23.22 -38.92
C ASP A 130 -60.55 23.61 -39.09
N TYR A 131 -61.48 22.69 -38.79
CA TYR A 131 -62.89 22.99 -38.84
C TYR A 131 -63.32 24.03 -37.83
N PHE A 132 -62.79 23.94 -36.61
CA PHE A 132 -63.09 24.93 -35.55
C PHE A 132 -62.21 26.17 -35.59
N THR A 133 -61.16 26.22 -36.45
CA THR A 133 -60.32 27.41 -36.62
C THR A 133 -60.87 28.32 -37.69
N PRO A 134 -61.19 29.58 -37.41
CA PRO A 134 -61.79 30.52 -38.36
C PRO A 134 -60.87 30.80 -39.55
N LYS A 135 -61.26 30.43 -40.75
CA LYS A 135 -60.47 30.64 -41.99
C LYS A 135 -60.38 32.12 -42.47
N LYS A 136 -61.18 33.00 -41.92
CA LYS A 136 -61.21 34.42 -42.22
C LYS A 136 -61.07 35.24 -40.94
N LYS A 137 -60.21 36.28 -40.93
CA LYS A 137 -60.17 37.26 -39.85
C LYS A 137 -61.57 37.92 -39.74
N ARG A 138 -62.33 37.58 -38.71
CA ARG A 138 -63.56 38.26 -38.38
C ARG A 138 -63.22 39.68 -37.92
N THR A 139 -63.89 40.68 -38.48
CA THR A 139 -63.76 42.10 -38.16
C THR A 139 -64.53 42.60 -36.93
N GLY A 140 -65.11 41.66 -36.13
CA GLY A 140 -65.89 41.94 -34.92
C GLY A 140 -65.30 41.32 -33.66
N PRO A 141 -65.80 41.72 -32.48
CA PRO A 141 -65.32 41.11 -31.21
C PRO A 141 -65.54 39.60 -31.20
N LYS A 142 -64.48 38.83 -30.91
CA LYS A 142 -64.53 37.39 -30.78
C LYS A 142 -65.43 36.99 -29.61
N VAL A 143 -66.52 36.29 -29.91
CA VAL A 143 -67.41 35.75 -28.91
C VAL A 143 -66.83 34.43 -28.45
N ILE A 144 -66.33 34.37 -27.19
CA ILE A 144 -65.68 33.19 -26.61
C ILE A 144 -66.56 32.63 -25.53
N TRP A 145 -66.92 31.34 -25.65
CA TRP A 145 -67.64 30.62 -24.66
C TRP A 145 -66.68 30.01 -23.66
N ALA A 146 -66.96 30.13 -22.38
CA ALA A 146 -66.29 29.44 -21.28
C ALA A 146 -67.05 28.20 -20.88
N LEU A 147 -66.44 27.03 -20.98
CA LEU A 147 -66.95 25.80 -20.43
C LEU A 147 -66.30 25.58 -19.04
N ARG A 148 -67.16 25.51 -18.04
CA ARG A 148 -66.74 25.24 -16.64
C ARG A 148 -67.41 23.97 -16.15
N ALA A 149 -66.61 23.06 -15.54
CA ALA A 149 -67.13 21.92 -14.81
C ALA A 149 -66.59 21.90 -13.39
N LYS A 150 -67.52 21.84 -12.41
CA LYS A 150 -67.10 21.72 -10.98
C LYS A 150 -66.33 20.43 -10.76
N GLN A 151 -66.75 19.35 -11.44
CA GLN A 151 -66.14 18.05 -11.38
C GLN A 151 -66.15 17.37 -12.77
N ALA A 152 -64.99 16.80 -13.17
CA ALA A 152 -64.93 15.90 -14.27
C ALA A 152 -64.44 14.53 -13.80
N VAL A 153 -65.01 13.45 -14.28
CA VAL A 153 -64.72 12.07 -13.87
C VAL A 153 -64.34 11.27 -15.09
N LEU A 154 -63.22 10.62 -15.04
CA LEU A 154 -62.75 9.68 -16.06
C LEU A 154 -62.82 8.28 -15.47
N ARG A 155 -63.40 7.34 -16.18
CA ARG A 155 -63.50 5.94 -15.79
C ARG A 155 -63.06 5.03 -16.91
N ASN A 156 -61.97 4.31 -16.69
CA ASN A 156 -61.43 3.31 -17.60
C ASN A 156 -61.25 3.86 -19.04
N MET A 157 -60.55 4.99 -19.17
CA MET A 157 -60.22 5.60 -20.46
C MET A 157 -58.89 5.04 -20.97
N GLU A 158 -58.75 5.08 -22.29
CA GLU A 158 -57.50 4.78 -22.98
C GLU A 158 -57.07 6.01 -23.81
N PHE A 159 -55.80 6.32 -23.76
CA PHE A 159 -55.17 7.35 -24.58
C PHE A 159 -54.04 6.73 -25.37
N ARG A 160 -54.02 7.02 -26.67
CA ARG A 160 -52.94 6.65 -27.60
C ARG A 160 -52.41 7.89 -28.29
N ASN A 161 -51.09 7.88 -28.51
CA ASN A 161 -50.46 8.80 -29.44
C ASN A 161 -49.37 8.03 -30.19
N PHE A 162 -49.43 8.04 -31.52
CA PHE A 162 -48.55 7.24 -32.37
C PHE A 162 -48.00 8.07 -33.54
N ASP A 163 -46.81 7.67 -34.03
CA ASP A 163 -46.22 8.15 -35.27
C ASP A 163 -45.74 6.94 -36.09
N ASP A 164 -46.51 6.55 -37.12
CA ASP A 164 -46.20 5.37 -37.93
C ASP A 164 -44.97 5.54 -38.85
N HIS A 165 -44.32 6.71 -38.86
CA HIS A 165 -43.05 6.92 -39.55
C HIS A 165 -41.87 6.40 -38.71
N GLU A 166 -42.06 6.26 -37.44
CA GLU A 166 -41.04 5.79 -36.52
C GLU A 166 -41.09 4.26 -36.34
N ALA A 167 -39.97 3.67 -35.94
CA ALA A 167 -39.87 2.23 -35.75
C ALA A 167 -40.80 1.74 -34.65
N MET A 168 -41.36 0.54 -34.83
CA MET A 168 -42.19 -0.09 -33.80
C MET A 168 -41.46 -0.28 -32.51
N PRO A 169 -42.08 0.04 -31.38
CA PRO A 169 -41.40 0.03 -30.07
C PRO A 169 -41.08 -1.37 -29.56
N VAL A 170 -39.95 -1.47 -28.86
CA VAL A 170 -39.55 -2.71 -28.17
C VAL A 170 -40.51 -2.98 -27.00
N PRO A 171 -41.03 -4.21 -26.86
CA PRO A 171 -41.91 -4.56 -25.75
C PRO A 171 -41.24 -4.26 -24.37
N GLY A 172 -41.98 -3.64 -23.46
CA GLY A 172 -41.51 -3.29 -22.12
C GLY A 172 -40.62 -2.04 -22.04
N SER A 173 -40.33 -1.36 -23.16
CA SER A 173 -39.63 -0.08 -23.19
C SER A 173 -40.59 1.10 -23.37
N PHE A 174 -40.27 2.23 -22.78
CA PHE A 174 -40.95 3.49 -23.02
C PHE A 174 -40.54 4.03 -24.39
N ASP A 175 -41.57 4.40 -25.18
CA ASP A 175 -41.39 5.00 -26.49
C ASP A 175 -42.23 6.28 -26.61
N PRO A 176 -41.59 7.45 -26.76
CA PRO A 176 -42.29 8.72 -26.86
C PRO A 176 -43.10 8.88 -28.14
N TYR A 177 -42.81 8.10 -29.18
CA TYR A 177 -43.51 8.13 -30.47
C TYR A 177 -44.76 7.24 -30.48
N HIS A 178 -44.83 6.26 -29.57
CA HIS A 178 -45.95 5.32 -29.51
C HIS A 178 -46.48 5.20 -28.06
N LEU A 179 -46.99 6.28 -27.52
CA LEU A 179 -47.60 6.32 -26.20
C LEU A 179 -48.92 5.59 -26.13
N ARG A 180 -49.10 4.77 -25.10
CA ARG A 180 -50.38 4.13 -24.82
C ARG A 180 -50.64 4.06 -23.33
N PHE A 181 -51.57 4.90 -22.86
CA PHE A 181 -52.05 4.88 -21.48
C PHE A 181 -53.39 4.18 -21.43
N SER A 182 -53.52 3.12 -20.67
CA SER A 182 -54.72 2.32 -20.45
C SER A 182 -55.20 2.46 -19.00
N ASN A 183 -56.48 2.10 -18.78
CA ASN A 183 -57.14 2.13 -17.47
C ASN A 183 -57.08 3.52 -16.80
N ILE A 184 -57.08 4.58 -17.60
CA ILE A 184 -57.05 5.94 -17.05
C ILE A 184 -58.35 6.18 -16.29
N SER A 185 -58.21 6.39 -14.99
CA SER A 185 -59.34 6.70 -14.11
C SER A 185 -58.95 7.82 -13.16
N GLY A 186 -59.85 8.79 -12.99
CA GLY A 186 -59.50 9.94 -12.18
C GLY A 186 -60.65 10.91 -11.96
N LYS A 187 -60.43 11.84 -11.04
CA LYS A 187 -61.33 12.94 -10.72
C LYS A 187 -60.61 14.25 -10.91
N LEU A 188 -61.16 15.10 -11.73
CA LEU A 188 -60.72 16.47 -11.95
C LEU A 188 -61.72 17.42 -11.29
N ASP A 189 -61.25 18.56 -10.82
CA ASP A 189 -62.07 19.66 -10.32
C ASP A 189 -61.66 20.97 -10.99
N THR A 190 -62.52 21.96 -10.79
CA THR A 190 -62.27 23.33 -11.26
C THR A 190 -61.91 23.40 -12.73
N PHE A 191 -62.53 22.49 -13.54
CA PHE A 191 -62.26 22.46 -14.97
C PHE A 191 -62.80 23.73 -15.62
N LEU A 192 -62.00 24.43 -16.36
CA LEU A 192 -62.32 25.63 -17.14
C LEU A 192 -61.64 25.53 -18.49
N LEU A 193 -62.43 25.55 -19.56
CA LEU A 193 -61.96 25.75 -20.92
C LEU A 193 -62.43 27.14 -21.38
N TYR A 194 -61.50 28.01 -21.71
CA TYR A 194 -61.75 29.34 -22.16
C TYR A 194 -60.75 29.75 -23.28
N ASP A 195 -61.28 30.08 -24.44
CA ASP A 195 -60.52 30.31 -25.66
C ASP A 195 -59.57 29.13 -25.99
N ASP A 196 -58.25 29.41 -25.99
CA ASP A 196 -57.21 28.41 -26.21
C ASP A 196 -56.62 27.84 -24.95
N SER A 197 -57.19 28.18 -23.78
CA SER A 197 -56.66 27.79 -22.48
C SER A 197 -57.58 26.87 -21.71
N MET A 198 -56.97 25.90 -21.04
CA MET A 198 -57.64 24.93 -20.20
C MET A 198 -57.02 24.93 -18.81
N HIS A 199 -57.82 25.08 -17.77
CA HIS A 199 -57.40 25.05 -16.37
C HIS A 199 -58.16 23.94 -15.65
N PHE A 200 -57.47 23.07 -14.92
CA PHE A 200 -58.11 22.03 -14.13
C PHE A 200 -57.22 21.54 -13.00
N GLY A 201 -57.86 21.14 -11.91
CA GLY A 201 -57.18 20.41 -10.85
C GLY A 201 -57.39 18.92 -11.00
N ILE A 202 -56.33 18.16 -10.87
CA ILE A 202 -56.36 16.70 -10.77
C ILE A 202 -56.35 16.36 -9.27
N LYS A 203 -57.51 15.79 -8.80
CA LYS A 203 -57.59 15.29 -7.41
C LYS A 203 -56.98 13.89 -7.27
N THR A 204 -57.24 13.06 -8.24
CA THR A 204 -56.69 11.70 -8.36
C THR A 204 -56.69 11.33 -9.82
N LEU A 205 -55.62 10.72 -10.29
CA LEU A 205 -55.54 10.10 -11.61
C LEU A 205 -54.65 8.87 -11.53
N SER A 206 -55.16 7.75 -12.01
CA SER A 206 -54.39 6.52 -12.18
C SER A 206 -54.38 6.13 -13.65
N ALA A 207 -53.28 5.52 -14.11
CA ALA A 207 -53.11 5.06 -15.48
C ALA A 207 -52.00 4.02 -15.56
N ARG A 208 -52.05 3.16 -16.58
CA ARG A 208 -50.97 2.23 -16.93
C ARG A 208 -50.45 2.56 -18.31
N GLU A 209 -49.17 2.86 -18.39
CA GLU A 209 -48.47 3.05 -19.66
C GLU A 209 -48.09 1.69 -20.28
N ARG A 210 -47.94 1.57 -21.59
CA ARG A 210 -47.66 0.36 -22.36
C ARG A 210 -46.36 -0.33 -21.93
N SER A 211 -45.33 0.40 -21.55
CA SER A 211 -44.05 -0.13 -21.02
C SER A 211 -44.22 -0.88 -19.70
N GLY A 212 -45.39 -0.76 -19.05
CA GLY A 212 -45.66 -1.34 -17.75
C GLY A 212 -45.61 -0.36 -16.61
N LEU A 213 -45.19 0.90 -16.83
CA LEU A 213 -45.16 1.93 -15.81
C LEU A 213 -46.59 2.19 -15.29
N LEU A 214 -46.81 1.99 -14.00
CA LEU A 214 -48.09 2.19 -13.33
C LEU A 214 -48.09 3.52 -12.58
N VAL A 215 -48.88 4.47 -13.04
CA VAL A 215 -49.25 5.68 -12.27
C VAL A 215 -50.39 5.27 -11.34
N GLN A 216 -50.09 5.19 -10.02
CA GLN A 216 -51.07 4.85 -9.00
C GLN A 216 -51.93 6.05 -8.62
N ASP A 217 -51.33 7.23 -8.49
CA ASP A 217 -52.02 8.46 -8.16
C ASP A 217 -51.24 9.66 -8.72
N LEU A 218 -51.95 10.55 -9.38
CA LEU A 218 -51.43 11.86 -9.79
C LEU A 218 -52.36 12.94 -9.26
N LYS A 219 -51.79 13.92 -8.60
CA LYS A 219 -52.46 15.17 -8.17
C LYS A 219 -51.72 16.36 -8.75
N ALA A 220 -52.41 17.35 -9.27
CA ALA A 220 -51.78 18.53 -9.82
C ALA A 220 -52.80 19.67 -10.07
N GLN A 221 -52.30 20.90 -10.17
CA GLN A 221 -53.03 22.03 -10.77
C GLN A 221 -52.44 22.28 -12.17
N CYS A 222 -53.25 22.06 -13.20
CA CYS A 222 -52.82 22.14 -14.60
C CYS A 222 -53.37 23.40 -15.25
N ARG A 223 -52.53 24.10 -16.00
CA ARG A 223 -52.89 25.17 -16.93
C ARG A 223 -52.30 24.88 -18.26
N VAL A 224 -53.13 24.69 -19.23
CA VAL A 224 -52.72 24.35 -20.62
C VAL A 224 -53.16 25.49 -21.53
N SER A 225 -52.30 25.96 -22.38
CA SER A 225 -52.63 26.88 -23.45
C SER A 225 -51.86 26.53 -24.71
N TYR A 226 -52.08 27.23 -25.78
CA TYR A 226 -51.41 27.00 -27.04
C TYR A 226 -49.87 27.13 -26.97
N TYR A 227 -49.37 27.93 -25.97
CA TYR A 227 -47.95 28.19 -25.80
C TYR A 227 -47.33 27.68 -24.49
N ALA A 228 -48.16 27.17 -23.59
CA ALA A 228 -47.70 26.81 -22.26
C ALA A 228 -48.50 25.67 -21.63
N LEU A 229 -47.78 24.81 -20.91
CA LEU A 229 -48.34 23.85 -19.94
C LEU A 229 -47.65 24.06 -18.59
N ASP A 230 -48.42 24.45 -17.59
CA ASP A 230 -47.99 24.54 -16.22
C ASP A 230 -48.63 23.43 -15.38
N VAL A 231 -47.82 22.63 -14.70
CA VAL A 231 -48.25 21.60 -13.74
C VAL A 231 -47.69 21.98 -12.39
N LEU A 232 -48.58 22.54 -11.57
CA LEU A 232 -48.22 23.14 -10.30
C LEU A 232 -48.58 22.24 -9.12
N GLY A 233 -47.72 22.13 -8.12
CA GLY A 233 -47.98 21.34 -6.94
C GLY A 233 -48.28 19.86 -7.26
N PHE A 234 -47.67 19.31 -8.32
CA PHE A 234 -47.97 17.95 -8.67
C PHE A 234 -47.36 16.99 -7.64
N ARG A 235 -48.05 15.90 -7.45
CA ARG A 235 -47.62 14.71 -6.73
C ARG A 235 -47.93 13.50 -7.55
N LEU A 236 -46.89 12.88 -8.09
CA LEU A 236 -46.99 11.63 -8.86
C LEU A 236 -46.52 10.48 -7.97
N LYS A 237 -47.36 9.49 -7.82
CA LYS A 237 -47.03 8.22 -7.18
C LYS A 237 -47.10 7.10 -8.18
N THR A 238 -46.03 6.38 -8.36
CA THR A 238 -45.93 5.15 -9.13
C THR A 238 -45.79 3.95 -8.19
N GLU A 239 -45.43 2.80 -8.70
CA GLU A 239 -45.24 1.61 -7.86
C GLU A 239 -44.03 1.76 -6.95
N HIS A 240 -42.96 2.42 -7.42
CA HIS A 240 -41.66 2.55 -6.68
C HIS A 240 -41.23 3.99 -6.46
N SER A 241 -41.91 4.98 -7.05
CA SER A 241 -41.49 6.37 -6.99
C SER A 241 -42.56 7.29 -6.42
N THR A 242 -42.12 8.38 -5.84
CA THR A 242 -42.96 9.52 -5.46
C THR A 242 -42.25 10.79 -5.88
N LEU A 243 -42.78 11.48 -6.88
CA LEU A 243 -42.24 12.71 -7.43
C LEU A 243 -43.25 13.85 -7.23
N GLY A 244 -42.74 15.06 -7.04
CA GLY A 244 -43.64 16.20 -6.89
C GLY A 244 -42.93 17.55 -6.91
N ASP A 245 -43.71 18.59 -7.06
CA ASP A 245 -43.56 20.01 -6.94
C ASP A 245 -44.08 20.76 -8.18
N THR A 246 -43.22 21.19 -9.12
CA THR A 246 -43.64 22.09 -10.20
C THR A 246 -42.93 21.73 -11.50
N LEU A 247 -43.74 21.62 -12.59
CA LEU A 247 -43.23 21.49 -13.96
C LEU A 247 -43.89 22.58 -14.84
N LYS A 248 -43.08 23.20 -15.65
CA LYS A 248 -43.54 24.21 -16.63
C LYS A 248 -42.94 23.92 -17.99
N PHE A 249 -43.78 23.94 -19.00
CA PHE A 249 -43.37 23.79 -20.39
C PHE A 249 -43.79 25.02 -21.19
N ARG A 250 -42.90 25.46 -22.07
CA ARG A 250 -43.11 26.56 -22.99
C ARG A 250 -42.77 26.10 -24.39
N TYR A 251 -43.67 26.35 -25.34
CA TYR A 251 -43.61 25.84 -26.72
C TYR A 251 -44.24 26.83 -27.66
N GLN A 252 -44.02 26.69 -28.95
CA GLN A 252 -44.58 27.61 -29.97
C GLN A 252 -45.99 27.19 -30.47
N GLY A 253 -46.39 26.02 -30.13
CA GLY A 253 -47.70 25.40 -30.47
C GLY A 253 -47.66 23.93 -30.16
N TYR A 254 -48.81 23.23 -30.26
CA TYR A 254 -48.87 21.82 -29.96
C TYR A 254 -48.00 20.93 -30.87
N SER A 255 -47.70 21.40 -32.13
CA SER A 255 -46.74 20.73 -33.01
C SER A 255 -45.30 20.65 -32.45
N SER A 256 -44.94 21.51 -31.49
CA SER A 256 -43.64 21.41 -30.83
C SER A 256 -43.46 20.12 -30.03
N PHE A 257 -44.54 19.43 -29.64
CA PHE A 257 -44.43 18.17 -28.93
C PHE A 257 -43.94 17.01 -29.80
N SER A 258 -44.13 17.07 -31.14
CA SER A 258 -43.50 16.10 -32.04
C SER A 258 -41.96 16.25 -32.10
N ARG A 259 -41.45 17.41 -31.77
CA ARG A 259 -39.99 17.72 -31.64
C ARG A 259 -39.65 18.13 -30.22
N PHE A 260 -40.21 17.43 -29.24
CA PHE A 260 -40.17 17.75 -27.83
C PHE A 260 -38.74 18.08 -27.31
N SER A 261 -37.74 17.25 -27.66
CA SER A 261 -36.36 17.41 -27.19
C SER A 261 -35.73 18.72 -27.62
N LYS A 262 -36.10 19.27 -28.78
CA LYS A 262 -35.49 20.46 -29.37
C LYS A 262 -36.33 21.72 -29.20
N GLU A 263 -37.67 21.59 -29.10
CA GLU A 263 -38.56 22.77 -29.14
C GLU A 263 -39.23 23.11 -27.83
N VAL A 264 -39.43 22.12 -26.96
CA VAL A 264 -40.11 22.36 -25.69
C VAL A 264 -39.12 22.83 -24.62
N LEU A 265 -39.25 24.07 -24.18
CA LEU A 265 -38.52 24.61 -23.05
C LEU A 265 -39.18 24.18 -21.74
N MET A 266 -38.45 23.40 -20.97
CA MET A 266 -38.86 22.90 -19.67
C MET A 266 -38.23 23.71 -18.56
N SER A 267 -38.98 23.91 -17.48
CA SER A 267 -38.42 24.34 -16.21
C SER A 267 -39.24 23.74 -15.07
N GLY A 268 -38.58 23.48 -13.97
CA GLY A 268 -39.27 22.92 -12.86
C GLY A 268 -38.39 22.81 -11.63
N ARG A 269 -39.02 22.32 -10.58
CA ARG A 269 -38.43 22.02 -9.32
C ARG A 269 -38.96 20.68 -8.84
N LEU A 270 -38.06 19.81 -8.42
CA LEU A 270 -38.37 18.63 -7.64
C LEU A 270 -37.84 18.84 -6.24
N HIS A 271 -38.67 18.58 -5.27
CA HIS A 271 -38.28 18.70 -3.86
C HIS A 271 -38.72 17.45 -3.10
N GLN A 272 -37.78 16.83 -2.40
CA GLN A 272 -38.00 15.58 -1.68
C GLN A 272 -38.63 14.45 -2.54
N ALA A 273 -38.23 14.38 -3.80
CA ALA A 273 -38.66 13.33 -4.71
C ALA A 273 -37.95 12.01 -4.38
N ASN A 274 -38.70 10.92 -4.40
CA ASN A 274 -38.14 9.58 -4.25
C ASN A 274 -38.35 8.84 -5.57
N LEU A 275 -37.26 8.46 -6.26
CA LEU A 275 -37.27 7.80 -7.55
C LEU A 275 -36.72 6.38 -7.40
N GLY A 276 -37.60 5.39 -7.46
CA GLY A 276 -37.21 3.98 -7.49
C GLY A 276 -36.56 3.61 -8.83
N LEU A 277 -35.36 3.06 -8.77
CA LEU A 277 -34.59 2.72 -9.99
C LEU A 277 -35.33 1.73 -10.86
N ARG A 278 -36.20 0.89 -10.30
CA ARG A 278 -37.02 -0.08 -11.04
C ARG A 278 -38.01 0.59 -11.99
N ASP A 279 -38.55 1.75 -11.64
CA ASP A 279 -39.41 2.51 -12.52
C ASP A 279 -38.66 3.06 -13.75
N LEU A 280 -37.35 3.24 -13.65
CA LEU A 280 -36.48 3.62 -14.75
C LEU A 280 -36.17 2.44 -15.70
N SER A 281 -36.56 1.23 -15.35
CA SER A 281 -36.31 0.04 -16.20
C SER A 281 -37.00 0.14 -17.55
N VAL A 282 -38.05 0.93 -17.63
CA VAL A 282 -38.76 1.19 -18.91
C VAL A 282 -37.87 1.98 -19.90
N PHE A 283 -36.86 2.69 -19.41
CA PHE A 283 -35.85 3.39 -20.21
C PHE A 283 -34.56 2.58 -20.36
N GLN A 284 -34.23 1.74 -19.35
CA GLN A 284 -33.03 0.92 -19.35
C GLN A 284 -33.32 -0.41 -18.65
N SER A 285 -33.48 -1.47 -19.39
CA SER A 285 -33.90 -2.80 -18.91
C SER A 285 -33.04 -3.38 -17.80
N GLN A 286 -31.77 -3.02 -17.76
CA GLN A 286 -30.83 -3.46 -16.73
C GLN A 286 -31.23 -3.01 -15.31
N LEU A 287 -32.06 -1.97 -15.18
CA LEU A 287 -32.54 -1.45 -13.89
C LEU A 287 -33.72 -2.25 -13.32
N ALA A 288 -34.29 -3.19 -14.07
CA ALA A 288 -35.48 -3.97 -13.64
C ALA A 288 -35.25 -4.79 -12.37
N SER A 289 -34.01 -5.25 -12.13
CA SER A 289 -33.64 -6.01 -10.95
C SER A 289 -33.30 -5.13 -9.72
N ARG A 290 -33.21 -3.82 -9.91
CA ARG A 290 -32.79 -2.88 -8.86
C ARG A 290 -33.97 -2.53 -7.94
N ARG A 291 -33.71 -2.59 -6.64
CA ARG A 291 -34.68 -2.24 -5.59
C ARG A 291 -34.36 -0.88 -4.91
N ASP A 292 -33.24 -0.27 -5.30
CA ASP A 292 -32.77 0.98 -4.73
C ASP A 292 -33.62 2.17 -5.19
N ALA A 293 -33.67 3.19 -4.36
CA ALA A 293 -34.31 4.45 -4.68
C ALA A 293 -33.33 5.61 -4.56
N LEU A 294 -33.52 6.62 -5.38
CA LEU A 294 -32.82 7.89 -5.34
C LEU A 294 -33.72 8.95 -4.68
N HIS A 295 -33.19 9.63 -3.68
CA HIS A 295 -33.84 10.84 -3.15
C HIS A 295 -33.30 12.06 -3.89
N LEU A 296 -34.19 12.79 -4.54
CA LEU A 296 -33.83 13.84 -5.49
C LEU A 296 -34.34 15.19 -5.03
N GLY A 297 -33.48 16.19 -5.10
CA GLY A 297 -33.83 17.60 -4.98
C GLY A 297 -33.06 18.41 -6.03
N PHE A 298 -33.77 19.11 -6.92
CA PHE A 298 -33.12 20.00 -7.89
C PHE A 298 -34.10 20.97 -8.55
N ASN A 299 -33.55 22.05 -9.05
CA ASN A 299 -34.23 22.93 -10.02
C ASN A 299 -33.63 22.65 -11.39
N PHE A 300 -34.47 22.60 -12.41
CA PHE A 300 -33.99 22.44 -13.77
C PHE A 300 -34.63 23.47 -14.74
N LYS A 301 -33.89 23.79 -15.79
CA LYS A 301 -34.35 24.66 -16.87
C LYS A 301 -33.61 24.31 -18.17
N GLY A 302 -34.34 24.30 -19.27
CA GLY A 302 -33.78 24.08 -20.60
C GLY A 302 -34.68 23.25 -21.48
N ARG A 303 -34.22 22.93 -22.68
CA ARG A 303 -34.79 21.88 -23.53
C ARG A 303 -34.19 20.54 -23.15
N LEU A 304 -34.86 19.45 -23.47
CA LEU A 304 -34.28 18.14 -23.18
C LEU A 304 -32.89 17.98 -23.81
N SER A 305 -32.71 18.48 -25.02
CA SER A 305 -31.41 18.47 -25.70
C SER A 305 -30.36 19.40 -25.07
N SER A 306 -30.77 20.32 -24.20
CA SER A 306 -29.87 21.25 -23.49
C SER A 306 -30.46 21.61 -22.15
N LEU A 307 -30.19 20.79 -21.13
CA LEU A 307 -30.83 20.84 -19.83
C LEU A 307 -29.83 21.22 -18.73
N GLN A 308 -30.23 22.15 -17.89
CA GLN A 308 -29.44 22.61 -16.74
C GLN A 308 -30.14 22.24 -15.45
N PHE A 309 -29.38 21.61 -14.55
CA PHE A 309 -29.77 21.29 -13.18
C PHE A 309 -29.01 22.19 -12.21
N LYS A 310 -29.73 22.85 -11.32
CA LYS A 310 -29.20 23.72 -10.28
C LYS A 310 -29.68 23.24 -8.93
N LYS A 311 -28.87 23.49 -7.88
CA LYS A 311 -29.17 23.04 -6.52
C LYS A 311 -29.47 21.53 -6.47
N LEU A 312 -28.64 20.77 -7.20
CA LEU A 312 -28.73 19.32 -7.23
C LEU A 312 -28.44 18.79 -5.83
N ASP A 313 -29.32 17.95 -5.30
CA ASP A 313 -29.15 17.14 -4.10
C ASP A 313 -29.70 15.75 -4.43
N VAL A 314 -28.79 14.81 -4.64
CA VAL A 314 -29.10 13.42 -4.96
C VAL A 314 -28.52 12.53 -3.88
N ARG A 315 -29.37 11.79 -3.21
CA ARG A 315 -28.97 10.81 -2.19
C ARG A 315 -29.31 9.41 -2.68
N TYR A 316 -28.34 8.52 -2.50
CA TYR A 316 -28.44 7.13 -2.96
C TYR A 316 -27.71 6.19 -2.00
N GLY A 317 -28.03 4.92 -2.01
CA GLY A 317 -27.40 3.93 -1.15
C GLY A 317 -27.58 4.26 0.33
N ARG A 318 -26.56 3.99 1.13
CA ARG A 318 -26.57 4.23 2.58
C ARG A 318 -26.03 5.62 2.94
N GLN A 319 -25.01 6.09 2.23
CA GLN A 319 -24.30 7.33 2.52
C GLN A 319 -24.05 8.20 1.27
N GLY A 320 -24.42 7.72 0.08
CA GLY A 320 -24.19 8.43 -1.17
C GLY A 320 -24.95 9.76 -1.22
N LEU A 321 -24.23 10.86 -1.47
CA LEU A 321 -24.75 12.22 -1.60
C LEU A 321 -24.02 12.95 -2.71
N ILE A 322 -24.77 13.50 -3.68
CA ILE A 322 -24.23 14.39 -4.72
C ILE A 322 -24.90 15.74 -4.62
N GLN A 323 -24.14 16.81 -4.48
CA GLN A 323 -24.60 18.19 -4.45
C GLN A 323 -23.81 19.06 -5.45
N GLY A 324 -24.50 19.91 -6.19
CA GLY A 324 -23.85 20.75 -7.18
C GLY A 324 -24.79 21.33 -8.22
N ALA A 325 -24.23 21.52 -9.42
CA ALA A 325 -24.93 21.93 -10.62
C ALA A 325 -24.41 21.15 -11.82
N VAL A 326 -25.29 20.81 -12.75
CA VAL A 326 -24.95 20.02 -13.95
C VAL A 326 -25.67 20.60 -15.14
N SER A 327 -24.96 20.79 -16.24
CA SER A 327 -25.52 21.12 -17.56
C SER A 327 -25.28 19.98 -18.53
N MET A 328 -26.29 19.58 -19.25
CA MET A 328 -26.26 18.48 -20.21
C MET A 328 -26.73 18.94 -21.59
N ASN A 329 -25.91 18.73 -22.61
CA ASN A 329 -26.22 19.05 -24.01
C ASN A 329 -26.09 17.80 -24.86
N GLY A 330 -27.23 17.32 -25.43
CA GLY A 330 -27.24 16.13 -26.30
C GLY A 330 -28.28 15.08 -25.93
N LEU A 331 -28.97 15.21 -24.78
CA LEU A 331 -30.03 14.27 -24.39
C LEU A 331 -31.14 14.18 -25.48
N PRO A 332 -31.73 13.03 -25.67
CA PRO A 332 -31.69 11.81 -24.83
C PRO A 332 -30.50 10.86 -25.09
N ASP A 333 -29.65 11.14 -26.11
CA ASP A 333 -28.47 10.32 -26.37
C ASP A 333 -27.38 10.59 -25.30
N TRP A 334 -27.46 9.87 -24.20
CA TRP A 334 -26.56 10.06 -23.06
C TRP A 334 -25.08 9.80 -23.39
N ARG A 335 -24.79 8.94 -24.40
CA ARG A 335 -23.40 8.61 -24.81
C ARG A 335 -22.72 9.77 -25.52
N ASN A 336 -23.49 10.53 -26.27
CA ASN A 336 -23.03 11.71 -27.00
C ASN A 336 -23.47 13.01 -26.31
N THR A 337 -23.87 12.95 -25.05
CA THR A 337 -24.22 14.13 -24.27
C THR A 337 -22.97 14.78 -23.70
N PHE A 338 -22.81 16.04 -23.98
CA PHE A 338 -21.79 16.89 -23.35
C PHE A 338 -22.27 17.29 -21.96
N ILE A 339 -21.47 17.02 -20.95
CA ILE A 339 -21.76 17.27 -19.54
C ILE A 339 -20.80 18.34 -19.05
N ASP A 340 -21.33 19.34 -18.39
CA ASP A 340 -20.59 20.33 -17.62
C ASP A 340 -21.13 20.34 -16.20
N ALA A 341 -20.35 19.82 -15.25
CA ALA A 341 -20.76 19.60 -13.88
C ALA A 341 -19.81 20.29 -12.91
N ASN A 342 -20.39 21.03 -12.00
CA ASN A 342 -19.70 21.59 -10.83
C ASN A 342 -20.24 20.91 -9.57
N ILE A 343 -19.46 19.96 -9.09
CA ILE A 343 -19.79 19.14 -7.91
C ILE A 343 -19.24 19.84 -6.66
N GLN A 344 -20.13 20.33 -5.83
CA GLN A 344 -19.78 20.94 -4.55
C GLN A 344 -19.47 19.90 -3.50
N LYS A 345 -20.16 18.78 -3.54
CA LYS A 345 -19.94 17.65 -2.65
C LYS A 345 -20.44 16.36 -3.30
N TRP A 346 -19.57 15.37 -3.42
CA TRP A 346 -19.93 14.00 -3.75
C TRP A 346 -19.33 13.08 -2.69
N GLN A 347 -20.16 12.65 -1.76
CA GLN A 347 -19.78 11.74 -0.69
C GLN A 347 -20.30 10.36 -1.01
N THR A 348 -19.47 9.33 -0.87
CA THR A 348 -19.85 7.94 -1.15
C THR A 348 -18.82 6.97 -0.58
N ASP A 349 -19.12 5.68 -0.60
CA ASP A 349 -18.16 4.60 -0.47
C ASP A 349 -18.14 3.75 -1.75
N ALA A 350 -17.22 2.81 -1.86
CA ALA A 350 -17.08 1.99 -3.05
C ALA A 350 -18.31 1.09 -3.31
N GLN A 351 -19.02 0.67 -2.26
CA GLN A 351 -20.20 -0.17 -2.35
C GLN A 351 -21.41 0.62 -2.89
N ASP A 352 -21.65 1.80 -2.30
CA ASP A 352 -22.73 2.70 -2.76
C ASP A 352 -22.45 3.20 -4.18
N LEU A 353 -21.18 3.49 -4.52
CA LEU A 353 -20.77 3.90 -5.86
C LEU A 353 -21.01 2.79 -6.89
N ALA A 354 -20.60 1.56 -6.61
CA ALA A 354 -20.86 0.42 -7.49
C ALA A 354 -22.36 0.20 -7.70
N ALA A 355 -23.14 0.31 -6.62
CA ALA A 355 -24.57 0.26 -6.66
C ALA A 355 -25.15 1.38 -7.55
N PHE A 356 -24.74 2.62 -7.35
CA PHE A 356 -25.19 3.77 -8.15
C PHE A 356 -24.89 3.61 -9.64
N LEU A 357 -23.69 3.10 -9.99
CA LEU A 357 -23.26 2.84 -11.36
C LEU A 357 -23.83 1.53 -11.98
N GLY A 358 -24.90 0.98 -11.41
CA GLY A 358 -25.59 -0.17 -11.98
C GLY A 358 -24.88 -1.51 -11.78
N GLY A 359 -24.05 -1.65 -10.76
CA GLY A 359 -23.30 -2.87 -10.48
C GLY A 359 -22.02 -3.03 -11.33
N MET A 360 -21.52 -1.93 -11.87
CA MET A 360 -20.21 -1.91 -12.55
C MET A 360 -19.13 -2.46 -11.62
N ARG A 361 -18.27 -3.34 -12.13
CA ARG A 361 -17.13 -3.83 -11.37
C ARG A 361 -16.09 -2.72 -11.22
N LEU A 362 -16.04 -2.14 -10.04
CA LEU A 362 -15.02 -1.15 -9.69
C LEU A 362 -13.70 -1.85 -9.31
N PRO A 363 -12.56 -1.18 -9.48
CA PRO A 363 -11.29 -1.65 -8.96
C PRO A 363 -11.37 -1.94 -7.45
N THR A 364 -10.85 -3.08 -7.02
CA THR A 364 -10.96 -3.55 -5.62
C THR A 364 -10.29 -2.63 -4.62
N ASN A 365 -9.25 -1.92 -5.05
CA ASN A 365 -8.54 -0.94 -4.24
C ASN A 365 -9.37 0.29 -3.86
N LEU A 366 -10.48 0.58 -4.54
CA LEU A 366 -11.40 1.64 -4.11
C LEU A 366 -12.05 1.36 -2.74
N ASN A 367 -12.15 0.10 -2.34
CA ASN A 367 -12.66 -0.26 -1.02
C ASN A 367 -11.76 0.25 0.11
N THR A 368 -10.46 0.40 -0.14
CA THR A 368 -9.51 0.89 0.85
C THR A 368 -9.66 2.38 1.15
N LEU A 369 -10.27 3.15 0.23
CA LEU A 369 -10.59 4.56 0.46
C LEU A 369 -11.59 4.76 1.61
N GLY A 370 -12.39 3.73 1.93
CA GLY A 370 -13.46 3.83 2.91
C GLY A 370 -14.57 4.78 2.43
N ASN A 371 -14.98 5.68 3.29
CA ASN A 371 -15.89 6.76 2.91
C ASN A 371 -15.08 7.93 2.35
N PHE A 372 -15.33 8.30 1.12
CA PHE A 372 -14.60 9.37 0.43
C PHE A 372 -15.51 10.48 -0.08
N GLN A 373 -14.98 11.67 -0.17
CA GLN A 373 -15.65 12.86 -0.66
C GLN A 373 -14.87 13.47 -1.82
N PHE A 374 -15.58 13.78 -2.90
CA PHE A 374 -15.04 14.52 -4.05
C PHE A 374 -15.71 15.88 -4.19
N ARG A 375 -14.93 16.89 -4.54
CA ARG A 375 -15.36 18.24 -4.93
C ARG A 375 -14.61 18.65 -6.18
N GLY A 376 -15.30 19.13 -7.20
CA GLY A 376 -14.61 19.52 -8.43
C GLY A 376 -15.53 19.76 -9.60
N ALA A 377 -14.90 19.94 -10.75
CA ALA A 377 -15.55 20.14 -12.03
C ALA A 377 -15.28 18.97 -12.98
N PHE A 378 -16.25 18.72 -13.83
CA PHE A 378 -16.19 17.75 -14.91
C PHE A 378 -16.76 18.39 -16.16
N THR A 379 -16.02 18.40 -17.26
CA THR A 379 -16.45 19.00 -18.53
C THR A 379 -16.08 18.08 -19.69
N GLY A 380 -17.06 17.68 -20.47
CA GLY A 380 -16.85 16.84 -21.66
C GLY A 380 -17.92 15.78 -21.84
N PHE A 381 -17.60 14.80 -22.64
CA PHE A 381 -18.41 13.62 -22.87
C PHE A 381 -18.02 12.51 -21.87
N PHE A 382 -18.90 11.55 -21.66
CA PHE A 382 -18.62 10.43 -20.74
C PHE A 382 -17.29 9.71 -21.02
N ASN A 383 -16.91 9.59 -22.28
CA ASN A 383 -15.71 8.89 -22.76
C ASN A 383 -14.58 9.83 -23.23
N GLN A 384 -14.77 11.15 -23.12
CA GLN A 384 -13.76 12.16 -23.39
C GLN A 384 -14.06 13.40 -22.57
N PHE A 385 -13.31 13.65 -21.53
CA PHE A 385 -13.58 14.72 -20.58
C PHE A 385 -12.31 15.30 -19.96
N THR A 386 -12.48 16.45 -19.35
CA THR A 386 -11.52 17.05 -18.41
C THR A 386 -12.16 17.12 -17.04
N ALA A 387 -11.42 16.73 -16.02
CA ALA A 387 -11.86 16.76 -14.64
C ALA A 387 -10.80 17.41 -13.75
N SER A 388 -11.25 18.30 -12.85
CA SER A 388 -10.42 18.93 -11.84
C SER A 388 -11.16 18.88 -10.51
N GLY A 389 -10.43 18.60 -9.39
CA GLY A 389 -11.09 18.54 -8.11
C GLY A 389 -10.22 17.97 -7.01
N VAL A 390 -10.85 17.77 -5.85
CA VAL A 390 -10.21 17.25 -4.66
C VAL A 390 -11.00 16.06 -4.16
N LEU A 391 -10.30 14.95 -4.00
CA LEU A 391 -10.76 13.74 -3.35
C LEU A 391 -10.18 13.69 -1.93
N GLU A 392 -11.03 13.59 -0.94
CA GLU A 392 -10.68 13.38 0.46
C GLU A 392 -11.18 12.00 0.91
N SER A 393 -10.33 11.21 1.54
CA SER A 393 -10.61 9.84 1.95
C SER A 393 -9.93 9.48 3.27
N ASN A 394 -10.18 8.28 3.78
CA ASN A 394 -9.47 7.78 4.96
C ASN A 394 -7.97 7.58 4.71
N LEU A 395 -7.54 7.46 3.46
CA LEU A 395 -6.15 7.30 3.10
C LEU A 395 -5.40 8.62 2.93
N GLY A 396 -6.09 9.76 2.93
CA GLY A 396 -5.53 11.08 2.70
C GLY A 396 -6.27 11.83 1.59
N LYS A 397 -5.61 12.84 1.03
CA LYS A 397 -6.21 13.77 0.08
C LYS A 397 -5.47 13.75 -1.26
N VAL A 398 -6.23 13.77 -2.35
CA VAL A 398 -5.72 13.82 -3.72
C VAL A 398 -6.41 14.96 -4.47
N ARG A 399 -5.62 15.83 -5.07
CA ARG A 399 -6.09 16.91 -5.95
C ARG A 399 -5.76 16.55 -7.40
N LEU A 400 -6.74 16.67 -8.25
CA LEU A 400 -6.63 16.52 -9.70
C LEU A 400 -6.68 17.90 -10.33
N GLU A 401 -5.70 18.22 -11.15
CA GLU A 401 -5.64 19.47 -11.93
C GLU A 401 -5.66 19.11 -13.41
N ASP A 402 -6.72 19.54 -14.10
CA ASP A 402 -6.94 19.41 -15.53
C ASP A 402 -6.69 18.01 -16.10
N LEU A 403 -7.18 16.98 -15.35
CA LEU A 403 -7.07 15.61 -15.81
C LEU A 403 -7.98 15.39 -17.02
N THR A 404 -7.38 15.36 -18.19
CA THR A 404 -8.03 15.05 -19.45
C THR A 404 -7.99 13.55 -19.70
N MET A 405 -9.11 12.97 -20.07
CA MET A 405 -9.24 11.54 -20.40
C MET A 405 -9.98 11.36 -21.72
N ASN A 406 -9.51 10.46 -22.56
CA ASN A 406 -10.17 10.07 -23.80
C ASN A 406 -10.06 8.54 -23.99
N PHE A 407 -11.17 7.83 -23.86
CA PHE A 407 -11.26 6.39 -24.08
C PHE A 407 -12.37 6.01 -25.08
N ARG A 408 -12.62 6.87 -26.09
CA ARG A 408 -13.60 6.61 -27.16
C ARG A 408 -13.30 5.33 -27.93
N GLN A 409 -12.03 4.97 -28.10
CA GLN A 409 -11.57 3.77 -28.80
C GLN A 409 -11.40 2.55 -27.88
N GLY A 410 -11.87 2.65 -26.65
CA GLY A 410 -11.74 1.61 -25.63
C GLY A 410 -10.66 1.92 -24.58
N TYR A 411 -10.66 1.12 -23.51
CA TYR A 411 -9.77 1.36 -22.36
C TYR A 411 -8.29 1.11 -22.67
N SER A 412 -7.98 0.15 -23.54
CA SER A 412 -6.59 -0.16 -23.94
C SER A 412 -5.95 0.93 -24.83
N GLN A 413 -6.78 1.75 -25.49
CA GLN A 413 -6.33 2.88 -26.29
C GLN A 413 -6.67 4.22 -25.64
N ALA A 414 -7.01 4.22 -24.38
CA ALA A 414 -7.28 5.44 -23.63
C ALA A 414 -6.04 6.33 -23.59
N ASN A 415 -6.26 7.64 -23.73
CA ASN A 415 -5.23 8.66 -23.53
C ASN A 415 -5.63 9.52 -22.34
N TYR A 416 -4.68 9.84 -21.49
CA TYR A 416 -4.91 10.70 -20.34
C TYR A 416 -3.70 11.58 -20.04
N GLU A 417 -3.98 12.79 -19.58
CA GLU A 417 -2.98 13.78 -19.23
C GLU A 417 -3.52 14.68 -18.13
N GLY A 418 -2.69 15.06 -17.17
CA GLY A 418 -3.06 15.95 -16.08
C GLY A 418 -2.00 16.01 -14.99
N LYS A 419 -2.33 16.75 -13.92
CA LYS A 419 -1.48 16.85 -12.76
C LYS A 419 -2.21 16.33 -11.53
N VAL A 420 -1.52 15.52 -10.76
CA VAL A 420 -2.02 14.93 -9.52
C VAL A 420 -1.16 15.41 -8.36
N GLN A 421 -1.81 15.93 -7.33
CA GLN A 421 -1.16 16.30 -6.08
C GLN A 421 -1.75 15.45 -4.96
N SER A 422 -0.93 14.94 -4.06
CA SER A 422 -1.36 14.21 -2.89
C SER A 422 -0.87 14.87 -1.61
N GLU A 423 -1.70 14.84 -0.57
CA GLU A 423 -1.40 15.28 0.79
C GLU A 423 -1.58 14.09 1.72
N ARG A 424 -0.49 13.52 2.22
CA ARG A 424 -0.42 12.34 3.09
C ARG A 424 -1.30 11.16 2.61
N PHE A 425 -1.36 10.97 1.30
CA PHE A 425 -2.15 9.89 0.75
C PHE A 425 -1.39 8.56 0.89
N ASN A 426 -1.96 7.61 1.63
CA ASN A 426 -1.36 6.30 1.84
C ASN A 426 -1.47 5.43 0.58
N LEU A 427 -0.53 5.63 -0.33
CA LEU A 427 -0.45 4.95 -1.61
C LEU A 427 -0.19 3.45 -1.44
N GLY A 428 0.60 3.10 -0.43
CA GLY A 428 0.89 1.70 -0.10
C GLY A 428 -0.37 0.94 0.33
N ALA A 429 -1.21 1.53 1.19
CA ALA A 429 -2.48 0.91 1.58
C ALA A 429 -3.44 0.82 0.38
N PHE A 430 -3.44 1.82 -0.50
CA PHE A 430 -4.30 1.84 -1.69
C PHE A 430 -3.97 0.70 -2.68
N TYR A 431 -2.69 0.38 -2.87
CA TYR A 431 -2.23 -0.68 -3.78
C TYR A 431 -1.88 -2.00 -3.08
N GLY A 432 -1.95 -2.07 -1.75
CA GLY A 432 -1.59 -3.27 -0.97
C GLY A 432 -0.09 -3.52 -0.91
N LEU A 433 0.73 -2.46 -0.93
CA LEU A 433 2.19 -2.51 -0.94
C LEU A 433 2.82 -2.27 0.45
N GLN A 434 2.02 -2.25 1.52
CA GLN A 434 2.53 -2.10 2.87
C GLN A 434 3.29 -3.37 3.32
N PRO A 435 4.36 -3.22 4.13
CA PRO A 435 4.93 -1.98 4.68
C PRO A 435 5.91 -1.26 3.74
N ALA A 436 6.21 -1.82 2.56
CA ALA A 436 7.25 -1.29 1.68
C ALA A 436 7.00 0.17 1.25
N LEU A 437 5.73 0.54 1.00
CA LEU A 437 5.32 1.90 0.65
C LEU A 437 4.20 2.34 1.60
N GLY A 438 4.28 3.57 2.10
CA GLY A 438 3.28 4.18 2.98
C GLY A 438 2.63 5.42 2.38
N ALA A 439 2.58 6.49 3.16
CA ALA A 439 2.01 7.77 2.77
C ALA A 439 2.96 8.57 1.84
N VAL A 440 2.36 9.32 0.91
CA VAL A 440 3.09 10.10 -0.09
C VAL A 440 2.48 11.49 -0.22
N ASP A 441 3.33 12.52 -0.08
CA ASP A 441 3.04 13.87 -0.55
C ASP A 441 3.69 14.01 -1.93
N ALA A 442 2.91 14.28 -2.95
CA ALA A 442 3.40 14.34 -4.31
C ALA A 442 2.77 15.47 -5.11
N SER A 443 3.49 15.93 -6.13
CA SER A 443 2.97 16.79 -7.18
C SER A 443 3.55 16.29 -8.50
N ILE A 444 2.76 15.50 -9.23
CA ILE A 444 3.19 14.75 -10.41
C ILE A 444 2.34 15.13 -11.61
N ALA A 445 2.98 15.56 -12.68
CA ALA A 445 2.39 15.60 -14.00
C ALA A 445 2.43 14.19 -14.60
N LEU A 446 1.32 13.76 -15.15
CA LEU A 446 1.19 12.43 -15.74
C LEU A 446 0.62 12.54 -17.15
N ARG A 447 1.14 11.74 -18.05
CA ARG A 447 0.62 11.53 -19.39
C ARG A 447 0.72 10.07 -19.73
N GLY A 448 -0.39 9.48 -20.16
CA GLY A 448 -0.37 8.06 -20.41
C GLY A 448 -1.33 7.59 -21.48
N THR A 449 -1.13 6.34 -21.86
CA THR A 449 -2.01 5.59 -22.75
C THR A 449 -2.34 4.25 -22.11
N GLY A 450 -3.56 3.74 -22.35
CA GLY A 450 -4.03 2.49 -21.75
C GLY A 450 -4.45 2.63 -20.29
N LEU A 451 -5.54 1.98 -19.90
CA LEU A 451 -6.05 1.94 -18.52
C LEU A 451 -6.08 0.52 -17.96
N GLY A 452 -5.71 -0.47 -18.77
CA GLY A 452 -5.63 -1.86 -18.35
C GLY A 452 -4.38 -2.15 -17.52
N LYS A 453 -4.41 -3.18 -16.67
CA LYS A 453 -3.26 -3.58 -15.87
C LYS A 453 -2.05 -4.04 -16.69
N SER A 454 -2.29 -4.48 -17.93
CA SER A 454 -1.28 -5.08 -18.81
C SER A 454 -0.84 -4.19 -19.97
N ASP A 455 -1.48 -3.05 -20.18
CA ASP A 455 -1.33 -2.27 -21.42
C ASP A 455 -1.12 -0.76 -21.21
N PHE A 456 -0.93 -0.32 -19.96
CA PHE A 456 -0.66 1.10 -19.72
C PHE A 456 0.79 1.48 -20.03
N ASN A 457 0.94 2.73 -20.50
CA ASN A 457 2.23 3.39 -20.67
C ASN A 457 2.09 4.80 -20.09
N LEU A 458 2.78 5.07 -18.99
CA LEU A 458 2.59 6.27 -18.17
C LEU A 458 3.90 7.03 -18.01
N THR A 459 3.97 8.20 -18.59
CA THR A 459 5.03 9.17 -18.32
C THR A 459 4.69 9.92 -17.04
N LEU A 460 5.64 9.98 -16.13
CA LEU A 460 5.56 10.62 -14.82
C LEU A 460 6.67 11.66 -14.70
N GLU A 461 6.32 12.88 -14.33
CA GLU A 461 7.28 13.94 -14.02
C GLU A 461 6.81 14.68 -12.78
N GLY A 462 7.62 14.72 -11.73
CA GLY A 462 7.22 15.43 -10.53
C GLY A 462 8.10 15.26 -9.33
N LYS A 463 7.64 15.87 -8.25
CA LYS A 463 8.31 15.90 -6.96
C LYS A 463 7.45 15.25 -5.88
N MET A 464 8.10 14.62 -4.95
CA MET A 464 7.51 14.00 -3.77
C MET A 464 8.21 14.58 -2.53
N PRO A 465 7.70 15.68 -1.96
CA PRO A 465 8.27 16.28 -0.76
C PRO A 465 8.36 15.33 0.42
N MET A 466 7.47 14.32 0.48
CA MET A 466 7.49 13.28 1.48
C MET A 466 7.09 11.94 0.86
N LEU A 467 7.90 10.93 1.13
CA LEU A 467 7.72 9.54 0.71
C LEU A 467 7.99 8.62 1.88
N GLU A 468 7.01 7.84 2.30
CA GLU A 468 7.18 6.85 3.35
C GLU A 468 7.54 5.49 2.76
N VAL A 469 8.73 4.97 3.16
CA VAL A 469 9.28 3.68 2.71
C VAL A 469 9.67 2.85 3.94
N ASN A 470 9.15 1.65 4.06
CA ASN A 470 9.37 0.76 5.21
C ASN A 470 9.15 1.46 6.57
N GLY A 471 8.08 2.27 6.68
CA GLY A 471 7.72 3.03 7.87
C GLY A 471 8.59 4.26 8.14
N ARG A 472 9.52 4.61 7.24
CA ARG A 472 10.39 5.78 7.35
C ARG A 472 9.95 6.87 6.38
N GLN A 473 9.89 8.09 6.86
CA GLN A 473 9.60 9.25 6.02
C GLN A 473 10.90 9.79 5.42
N LEU A 474 10.99 9.72 4.10
CA LEU A 474 12.05 10.31 3.29
C LEU A 474 11.54 11.59 2.64
N LYS A 475 12.44 12.56 2.46
CA LYS A 475 12.10 13.89 1.94
C LYS A 475 12.71 14.11 0.56
N ASP A 476 12.08 15.03 -0.18
CA ASP A 476 12.57 15.55 -1.46
C ASP A 476 12.93 14.46 -2.48
N ALA A 477 11.99 13.54 -2.73
CA ALA A 477 12.09 12.62 -3.85
C ALA A 477 11.55 13.26 -5.13
N SER A 478 12.09 12.87 -6.28
CA SER A 478 11.60 13.27 -7.60
C SER A 478 11.68 12.11 -8.59
N VAL A 479 10.82 12.17 -9.60
CA VAL A 479 10.74 11.17 -10.65
C VAL A 479 10.52 11.85 -11.99
N ASP A 480 11.22 11.37 -13.03
CA ASP A 480 11.04 11.76 -14.42
C ASP A 480 11.29 10.52 -15.29
N GLY A 481 10.24 9.92 -15.79
CA GLY A 481 10.36 8.67 -16.54
C GLY A 481 9.05 8.08 -17.01
N VAL A 482 9.18 6.92 -17.60
CA VAL A 482 8.08 6.15 -18.17
C VAL A 482 7.90 4.87 -17.37
N LEU A 483 6.67 4.69 -16.86
CA LEU A 483 6.22 3.51 -16.15
C LEU A 483 5.30 2.68 -17.04
N THR A 484 5.63 1.42 -17.17
CA THR A 484 4.81 0.40 -17.87
C THR A 484 4.45 -0.73 -16.89
N PRO A 485 3.58 -1.67 -17.24
CA PRO A 485 3.28 -2.83 -16.39
C PRO A 485 4.51 -3.66 -16.04
N THR A 486 5.57 -3.57 -16.83
CA THR A 486 6.75 -4.43 -16.73
C THR A 486 8.02 -3.70 -16.35
N SER A 487 8.05 -2.37 -16.47
CA SER A 487 9.30 -1.62 -16.27
C SER A 487 9.05 -0.15 -15.91
N PHE A 488 10.03 0.43 -15.23
CA PHE A 488 10.23 1.86 -15.13
C PHE A 488 11.53 2.23 -15.86
N THR A 489 11.51 3.28 -16.67
CA THR A 489 12.70 3.81 -17.34
C THR A 489 12.72 5.32 -17.19
N GLY A 490 13.80 5.88 -16.68
CA GLY A 490 13.93 7.32 -16.45
C GLY A 490 14.90 7.66 -15.34
N LYS A 491 14.69 8.82 -14.76
CA LYS A 491 15.46 9.36 -13.65
C LYS A 491 14.63 9.36 -12.38
N ALA A 492 15.28 9.06 -11.28
CA ALA A 492 14.73 9.21 -9.93
C ALA A 492 15.79 9.81 -9.04
N ALA A 493 15.42 10.76 -8.21
CA ALA A 493 16.33 11.36 -7.25
C ALA A 493 15.66 11.42 -5.87
N LEU A 494 16.47 11.30 -4.85
CA LEU A 494 16.10 11.45 -3.45
C LEU A 494 17.15 12.32 -2.75
N ASN A 495 16.71 13.35 -2.05
CA ASN A 495 17.60 14.25 -1.34
C ASN A 495 17.18 14.37 0.13
N ASP A 496 17.33 13.29 0.87
CA ASP A 496 17.00 13.19 2.29
C ASP A 496 18.28 13.21 3.15
N PRO A 497 18.28 13.76 4.36
CA PRO A 497 19.44 13.73 5.25
C PRO A 497 19.98 12.33 5.59
N ILE A 498 19.14 11.30 5.49
CA ILE A 498 19.55 9.90 5.74
C ILE A 498 20.09 9.26 4.47
N LEU A 499 19.49 9.57 3.31
CA LEU A 499 19.81 8.95 2.03
C LEU A 499 19.65 9.97 0.89
N SER A 500 20.73 10.29 0.19
CA SER A 500 20.68 11.12 -1.01
C SER A 500 21.25 10.36 -2.21
N LEU A 501 20.41 10.20 -3.23
CA LEU A 501 20.68 9.28 -4.34
C LEU A 501 20.06 9.81 -5.64
N ASP A 502 20.83 9.78 -6.73
CA ASP A 502 20.36 10.00 -8.10
C ASP A 502 20.48 8.72 -8.92
N LEU A 503 19.46 8.39 -9.66
CA LEU A 503 19.38 7.23 -10.54
C LEU A 503 19.00 7.66 -11.95
N ASP A 504 19.67 7.14 -12.97
CA ASP A 504 19.28 7.27 -14.38
C ASP A 504 19.39 5.89 -15.05
N GLY A 505 18.27 5.31 -15.44
CA GLY A 505 18.26 3.99 -16.04
C GLY A 505 16.88 3.37 -16.12
N ALA A 506 16.86 2.04 -16.01
CA ALA A 506 15.65 1.24 -16.11
C ALA A 506 15.60 0.16 -15.02
N VAL A 507 14.41 -0.06 -14.49
CA VAL A 507 14.08 -1.20 -13.64
C VAL A 507 12.99 -2.00 -14.33
N ARG A 508 13.25 -3.27 -14.60
CA ARG A 508 12.26 -4.22 -15.11
C ARG A 508 11.84 -5.13 -13.96
N PHE A 509 10.56 -5.11 -13.61
CA PHE A 509 10.01 -5.87 -12.48
C PHE A 509 9.05 -7.00 -12.89
N ALA A 510 8.81 -7.19 -14.20
CA ALA A 510 8.05 -8.31 -14.71
C ALA A 510 8.97 -9.46 -15.09
N GLY A 511 8.56 -10.69 -14.77
CA GLY A 511 9.32 -11.90 -14.96
C GLY A 511 9.80 -12.50 -13.65
N GLU A 512 10.42 -13.65 -13.72
CA GLU A 512 10.99 -14.32 -12.53
C GLU A 512 12.25 -13.60 -12.01
N HIS A 513 12.82 -12.69 -12.82
CA HIS A 513 14.10 -12.03 -12.56
C HIS A 513 13.99 -10.52 -12.80
N PRO A 514 13.77 -9.71 -11.79
CA PRO A 514 13.86 -8.26 -11.91
C PRO A 514 15.25 -7.82 -12.40
N GLU A 515 15.26 -6.88 -13.34
CA GLU A 515 16.50 -6.34 -13.92
C GLU A 515 16.68 -4.88 -13.48
N TYR A 516 17.88 -4.51 -13.09
CA TYR A 516 18.26 -3.16 -12.66
C TYR A 516 19.39 -2.65 -13.55
N ARG A 517 19.06 -1.83 -14.55
CA ARG A 517 19.99 -1.25 -15.50
C ARG A 517 20.11 0.24 -15.28
N PHE A 518 21.09 0.65 -14.48
CA PHE A 518 21.39 2.05 -14.28
C PHE A 518 22.60 2.44 -15.14
N LYS A 519 22.36 3.36 -16.07
CA LYS A 519 23.45 3.98 -16.85
C LYS A 519 24.41 4.70 -15.92
N THR A 520 23.82 5.43 -14.98
CA THR A 520 24.52 6.10 -13.88
C THR A 520 23.66 6.07 -12.65
N PHE A 521 24.29 5.87 -11.52
CA PHE A 521 23.73 6.21 -10.23
C PHE A 521 24.77 6.93 -9.38
N GLN A 522 24.30 7.83 -8.55
CA GLN A 522 25.17 8.58 -7.63
C GLN A 522 24.55 8.58 -6.25
N LEU A 523 25.19 7.90 -5.33
CA LEU A 523 24.90 7.92 -3.91
C LEU A 523 25.72 9.05 -3.31
N HIS A 524 25.08 10.21 -3.07
CA HIS A 524 25.76 11.36 -2.46
C HIS A 524 26.09 11.08 -1.01
N HIS A 525 25.15 10.51 -0.27
CA HIS A 525 25.36 9.96 1.06
C HIS A 525 24.27 8.97 1.45
N ALA A 526 24.66 7.98 2.26
CA ALA A 526 23.77 7.09 2.98
C ALA A 526 24.24 6.96 4.43
N ASN A 527 23.39 7.26 5.39
CA ASN A 527 23.65 7.00 6.81
C ASN A 527 23.25 5.55 7.12
N LEU A 528 24.23 4.65 7.12
CA LEU A 528 23.99 3.21 7.27
C LEU A 528 23.43 2.84 8.64
N LYS A 529 23.80 3.56 9.70
CA LYS A 529 23.23 3.38 11.04
C LYS A 529 21.74 3.75 11.07
N ALA A 530 21.39 4.90 10.53
CA ALA A 530 19.99 5.32 10.43
C ALA A 530 19.16 4.40 9.53
N LEU A 531 19.77 3.78 8.54
CA LEU A 531 19.15 2.76 7.70
C LEU A 531 19.03 1.37 8.37
N GLY A 532 19.73 1.17 9.51
CA GLY A 532 19.77 -0.11 10.21
C GLY A 532 20.72 -1.14 9.59
N LEU A 533 21.66 -0.69 8.76
CA LEU A 533 22.64 -1.52 8.07
C LEU A 533 24.00 -1.59 8.80
N ASP A 534 24.25 -0.69 9.74
CA ASP A 534 25.44 -0.69 10.61
C ASP A 534 25.02 -0.35 12.06
N THR A 535 25.75 -0.84 13.03
CA THR A 535 25.55 -0.52 14.45
C THR A 535 26.28 0.76 14.87
N LEU A 536 27.35 1.12 14.15
CA LEU A 536 28.17 2.31 14.38
C LEU A 536 27.75 3.46 13.46
N GLU A 537 28.16 4.69 13.82
CA GLU A 537 28.00 5.84 12.93
C GLU A 537 28.75 5.58 11.62
N SER A 538 28.00 5.52 10.55
CA SER A 538 28.51 5.06 9.26
C SER A 538 27.85 5.81 8.12
N ARG A 539 28.65 6.42 7.25
CA ARG A 539 28.19 7.16 6.06
C ARG A 539 28.92 6.66 4.83
N LEU A 540 28.15 6.36 3.80
CA LEU A 540 28.65 5.84 2.53
C LEU A 540 28.30 6.80 1.39
N SER A 541 29.23 7.03 0.47
CA SER A 541 28.97 7.68 -0.81
C SER A 541 29.70 6.95 -1.93
N CYS A 542 29.12 6.92 -3.12
CA CYS A 542 29.74 6.34 -4.31
C CYS A 542 28.97 6.76 -5.57
N SER A 543 29.57 6.54 -6.72
CA SER A 543 28.92 6.62 -8.02
C SER A 543 29.13 5.32 -8.79
N GLY A 544 28.33 5.08 -9.82
CA GLY A 544 28.51 3.87 -10.61
C GLY A 544 27.49 3.67 -11.70
N ASN A 545 27.53 2.46 -12.22
CA ASN A 545 26.54 1.94 -13.15
C ASN A 545 26.23 0.47 -12.82
N SER A 546 25.08 0.00 -13.27
CA SER A 546 24.69 -1.39 -13.09
C SER A 546 23.93 -1.93 -14.29
N ASP A 547 24.15 -3.18 -14.58
CA ASP A 547 23.30 -4.01 -15.43
C ASP A 547 23.18 -5.37 -14.74
N ILE A 548 22.21 -5.48 -13.83
CA ILE A 548 22.06 -6.65 -12.99
C ILE A 548 20.64 -7.16 -13.02
N SER A 549 20.49 -8.47 -13.12
CA SER A 549 19.23 -9.19 -12.99
C SER A 549 19.27 -10.03 -11.73
N ILE A 550 18.27 -9.84 -10.87
CA ILE A 550 18.12 -10.58 -9.62
C ILE A 550 16.86 -11.43 -9.77
N GLY A 551 17.05 -12.73 -9.99
CA GLY A 551 15.96 -13.70 -9.94
C GLY A 551 15.60 -14.08 -8.51
N ASN A 552 14.91 -15.23 -8.37
CA ASN A 552 14.86 -15.88 -7.06
C ASN A 552 16.27 -15.89 -6.50
N ALA A 553 16.44 -15.80 -5.19
CA ALA A 553 17.73 -15.62 -4.50
C ALA A 553 18.93 -16.46 -5.02
N SER A 554 18.70 -17.38 -5.92
CA SER A 554 19.70 -18.23 -6.57
C SER A 554 20.19 -17.75 -7.95
N GLU A 555 19.63 -16.70 -8.55
CA GLU A 555 19.93 -16.30 -9.93
C GLU A 555 20.30 -14.83 -10.06
N LEU A 556 21.47 -14.49 -9.59
CA LEU A 556 22.09 -13.18 -9.78
C LEU A 556 22.95 -13.21 -11.05
N LYS A 557 22.67 -12.31 -12.00
CA LYS A 557 23.46 -12.16 -13.25
C LYS A 557 23.67 -10.70 -13.56
N GLY A 558 24.84 -10.35 -14.05
CA GLY A 558 25.16 -9.00 -14.51
C GLY A 558 26.39 -8.41 -13.87
N GLN A 559 26.44 -7.09 -13.89
CA GLN A 559 27.60 -6.33 -13.43
C GLN A 559 27.17 -5.07 -12.70
N ILE A 560 27.90 -4.75 -11.63
CA ILE A 560 27.83 -3.48 -10.92
C ILE A 560 29.24 -2.91 -10.87
N SER A 561 29.39 -1.66 -11.29
CA SER A 561 30.67 -0.93 -11.19
C SER A 561 30.48 0.29 -10.29
N LEU A 562 31.28 0.38 -9.26
CA LEU A 562 31.31 1.47 -8.28
C LEU A 562 32.60 2.24 -8.41
N ASN A 563 32.52 3.56 -8.31
CA ASN A 563 33.67 4.45 -8.37
C ASN A 563 33.60 5.46 -7.21
N GLY A 564 34.79 5.86 -6.72
CA GLY A 564 34.91 6.88 -5.71
C GLY A 564 34.16 6.55 -4.41
N ILE A 565 34.22 5.31 -3.97
CA ILE A 565 33.54 4.86 -2.75
C ILE A 565 34.23 5.51 -1.55
N SER A 566 33.52 6.36 -0.86
CA SER A 566 33.96 6.98 0.41
C SER A 566 33.09 6.48 1.53
N TRP A 567 33.68 5.80 2.49
CA TRP A 567 33.00 5.24 3.63
C TRP A 567 33.61 5.78 4.92
N ASN A 568 32.85 6.63 5.60
CA ASN A 568 33.22 7.12 6.94
C ASN A 568 32.55 6.22 7.97
N ARG A 569 33.31 5.53 8.78
CA ARG A 569 32.80 4.67 9.84
C ARG A 569 33.47 5.07 11.16
N ASN A 570 32.67 5.47 12.13
CA ASN A 570 33.14 5.92 13.46
C ASN A 570 34.23 7.00 13.40
N GLY A 571 34.10 7.94 12.43
CA GLY A 571 35.08 9.03 12.24
C GLY A 571 36.28 8.67 11.37
N VAL A 572 36.47 7.40 11.01
CA VAL A 572 37.56 6.95 10.12
C VAL A 572 37.09 6.94 8.69
N ASN A 573 37.79 7.62 7.81
CA ASN A 573 37.48 7.65 6.37
C ASN A 573 38.25 6.56 5.63
N HIS A 574 37.49 5.74 4.90
CA HIS A 574 38.00 4.74 3.97
C HIS A 574 37.66 5.15 2.56
N PHE A 575 38.66 5.21 1.69
CA PHE A 575 38.44 5.53 0.28
C PHE A 575 38.84 4.35 -0.61
N ILE A 576 37.87 3.90 -1.44
CA ILE A 576 38.06 2.82 -2.39
C ILE A 576 37.81 3.41 -3.79
N PRO A 577 38.85 3.59 -4.60
CA PRO A 577 38.72 4.22 -5.91
C PRO A 577 37.72 3.54 -6.83
N TYR A 578 37.71 2.22 -6.82
CA TYR A 578 36.79 1.42 -7.63
C TYR A 578 36.47 0.07 -6.99
N ALA A 579 35.27 -0.43 -7.27
CA ALA A 579 34.88 -1.82 -7.03
C ALA A 579 33.94 -2.28 -8.14
N GLN A 580 34.19 -3.44 -8.70
CA GLN A 580 33.39 -4.04 -9.75
C GLN A 580 32.98 -5.45 -9.35
N PHE A 581 31.70 -5.70 -9.35
CA PHE A 581 31.11 -7.01 -9.12
C PHE A 581 30.55 -7.53 -10.43
N THR A 582 30.87 -8.76 -10.78
CA THR A 582 30.34 -9.45 -11.96
C THR A 582 29.79 -10.80 -11.55
N ALA A 583 28.59 -11.13 -12.00
CA ALA A 583 27.94 -12.41 -11.79
C ALA A 583 27.53 -13.00 -13.13
N THR A 584 28.05 -14.17 -13.45
CA THR A 584 27.67 -14.93 -14.66
C THR A 584 27.20 -16.32 -14.30
N GLN A 585 26.41 -16.93 -15.18
CA GLN A 585 25.90 -18.28 -15.00
C GLN A 585 25.80 -18.96 -16.37
N SER A 586 26.35 -20.15 -16.47
CA SER A 586 26.28 -21.00 -17.65
C SER A 586 26.14 -22.47 -17.24
N GLY A 587 25.12 -23.18 -17.76
CA GLY A 587 24.93 -24.60 -17.49
C GLY A 587 24.85 -25.01 -16.03
N GLY A 588 24.29 -24.16 -15.14
CA GLY A 588 24.18 -24.42 -13.70
C GLY A 588 25.42 -24.03 -12.89
N VAL A 589 26.52 -23.66 -13.52
CA VAL A 589 27.73 -23.15 -12.89
C VAL A 589 27.66 -21.63 -12.83
N ARG A 590 27.98 -21.06 -11.67
CA ARG A 590 28.03 -19.62 -11.42
C ARG A 590 29.46 -19.17 -11.24
N ASP A 591 29.75 -17.99 -11.73
CA ASP A 591 31.02 -17.30 -11.56
C ASP A 591 30.73 -15.88 -11.05
N TRP A 592 31.09 -15.64 -9.79
CA TRP A 592 30.99 -14.35 -9.15
C TRP A 592 32.38 -13.81 -8.88
N THR A 593 32.67 -12.66 -9.40
CA THR A 593 33.94 -11.99 -9.20
C THR A 593 33.73 -10.58 -8.65
N LEU A 594 34.50 -10.23 -7.64
CA LEU A 594 34.65 -8.88 -7.11
C LEU A 594 36.10 -8.43 -7.39
N ARG A 595 36.24 -7.36 -8.13
CA ARG A 595 37.53 -6.70 -8.37
C ARG A 595 37.50 -5.32 -7.78
N SER A 596 38.42 -5.00 -6.92
CA SER A 596 38.49 -3.70 -6.29
C SER A 596 39.92 -3.24 -6.02
N HIS A 597 40.06 -1.98 -5.68
CA HIS A 597 41.35 -1.47 -5.23
C HIS A 597 41.86 -2.16 -3.94
N ILE A 598 40.94 -2.59 -3.08
CA ILE A 598 41.29 -3.31 -1.83
C ILE A 598 41.82 -4.70 -2.13
N GLY A 599 41.24 -5.36 -3.12
CA GLY A 599 41.56 -6.73 -3.49
C GLY A 599 40.54 -7.33 -4.44
N ASP A 600 40.79 -8.57 -4.79
CA ASP A 600 39.95 -9.36 -5.68
C ASP A 600 39.43 -10.59 -4.93
N ALA A 601 38.20 -10.94 -5.18
CA ALA A 601 37.59 -12.18 -4.68
C ALA A 601 36.76 -12.84 -5.78
N GLY A 602 36.70 -14.14 -5.74
CA GLY A 602 35.88 -14.89 -6.71
C GLY A 602 35.34 -16.16 -6.10
N ILE A 603 34.13 -16.55 -6.55
CA ILE A 603 33.50 -17.82 -6.25
C ILE A 603 32.99 -18.40 -7.56
N TYR A 604 33.44 -19.59 -7.86
CA TYR A 604 33.09 -20.33 -9.07
C TYR A 604 32.53 -21.70 -8.71
N GLY A 605 31.41 -22.09 -9.28
CA GLY A 605 30.88 -23.43 -9.08
C GLY A 605 29.35 -23.48 -9.02
N SER A 606 28.85 -24.54 -8.45
CA SER A 606 27.41 -24.73 -8.21
C SER A 606 27.06 -24.31 -6.79
N PHE A 607 26.25 -23.26 -6.63
CA PHE A 607 25.80 -22.75 -5.32
C PHE A 607 24.51 -21.91 -5.45
N GLY A 608 23.69 -21.87 -4.38
CA GLY A 608 22.60 -20.92 -4.24
C GLY A 608 23.03 -19.70 -3.41
N THR A 609 22.53 -18.52 -3.72
CA THR A 609 22.82 -17.30 -2.93
C THR A 609 22.32 -17.40 -1.50
N GLU A 610 21.18 -18.04 -1.30
CA GLU A 610 20.58 -18.26 0.04
C GLU A 610 21.22 -19.44 0.76
N THR A 611 21.73 -20.42 0.00
CA THR A 611 22.23 -21.67 0.58
C THR A 611 23.75 -21.65 0.82
N LEU A 612 24.47 -20.70 0.22
CA LEU A 612 25.91 -20.55 0.43
C LEU A 612 26.29 -20.34 1.92
N PRO A 613 25.61 -19.41 2.66
CA PRO A 613 25.87 -19.29 4.09
C PRO A 613 25.51 -20.53 4.89
N SER A 614 24.43 -21.20 4.56
CA SER A 614 23.97 -22.41 5.26
C SER A 614 24.91 -23.59 5.05
N ALA A 615 25.55 -23.69 3.89
CA ALA A 615 26.58 -24.72 3.65
C ALA A 615 27.83 -24.51 4.51
N GLY A 616 28.30 -23.27 4.65
CA GLY A 616 29.35 -22.91 5.57
C GLY A 616 28.98 -23.21 7.04
N MET A 617 27.74 -22.87 7.44
CA MET A 617 27.23 -23.19 8.77
C MET A 617 27.09 -24.70 9.01
N ALA A 618 26.71 -25.47 8.00
CA ALA A 618 26.62 -26.93 8.09
C ALA A 618 27.99 -27.56 8.37
N LEU A 619 29.02 -27.08 7.65
CA LEU A 619 30.41 -27.50 7.89
C LEU A 619 30.87 -27.13 9.30
N LEU A 620 30.62 -25.90 9.72
CA LEU A 620 30.97 -25.44 11.06
C LEU A 620 30.18 -26.20 12.14
N HIS A 621 28.94 -26.54 11.92
CA HIS A 621 28.15 -27.38 12.82
C HIS A 621 28.77 -28.79 12.95
N GLU A 622 29.19 -29.40 11.84
CA GLU A 622 29.84 -30.69 11.89
C GLU A 622 31.14 -30.68 12.71
N LEU A 623 31.90 -29.61 12.58
CA LEU A 623 33.15 -29.42 13.32
C LEU A 623 32.91 -28.99 14.77
N MET A 624 31.97 -28.10 15.01
CA MET A 624 31.68 -27.47 16.29
C MET A 624 30.18 -27.52 16.59
N PRO A 625 29.60 -28.70 16.87
CA PRO A 625 28.15 -28.87 16.99
C PRO A 625 27.51 -28.04 18.12
N ASP A 626 28.27 -27.78 19.18
CA ASP A 626 27.77 -27.03 20.34
C ASP A 626 27.80 -25.51 20.12
N PHE A 627 28.61 -25.00 19.22
CA PHE A 627 28.74 -23.56 18.93
C PHE A 627 27.87 -23.09 17.76
N VAL A 628 27.60 -23.94 16.79
CA VAL A 628 26.92 -23.60 15.56
C VAL A 628 25.68 -24.45 15.43
N ARG A 629 24.50 -23.79 15.37
CA ARG A 629 23.24 -24.50 15.13
C ARG A 629 23.23 -25.10 13.72
N ARG A 630 22.72 -26.32 13.59
CA ARG A 630 22.52 -26.95 12.28
C ARG A 630 21.53 -26.12 11.46
N PRO A 631 21.86 -25.74 10.23
CA PRO A 631 20.92 -25.02 9.37
C PRO A 631 19.77 -25.94 8.94
N ASP A 632 18.58 -25.36 8.81
CA ASP A 632 17.36 -26.10 8.46
C ASP A 632 17.38 -26.60 6.99
N VAL A 633 18.14 -25.92 6.12
CA VAL A 633 18.30 -26.27 4.70
C VAL A 633 19.79 -26.41 4.38
N ILE A 634 20.16 -27.57 3.84
CA ILE A 634 21.53 -27.86 3.37
C ILE A 634 21.45 -28.09 1.86
N ASP A 635 22.18 -27.29 1.11
CA ASP A 635 22.33 -27.48 -0.34
C ASP A 635 23.40 -28.56 -0.60
N THR A 636 22.95 -29.75 -0.91
CA THR A 636 23.83 -30.87 -1.23
C THR A 636 24.49 -30.76 -2.61
N SER A 637 24.02 -29.84 -3.45
CA SER A 637 24.56 -29.57 -4.79
C SER A 637 25.75 -28.61 -4.79
N LEU A 638 26.03 -27.98 -3.64
CA LEU A 638 27.10 -27.00 -3.53
C LEU A 638 28.47 -27.62 -3.81
N ASN A 639 29.14 -27.06 -4.79
CA ASN A 639 30.53 -27.38 -5.16
C ASN A 639 31.17 -26.11 -5.71
N ILE A 640 32.00 -25.48 -4.90
CA ILE A 640 32.62 -24.21 -5.23
C ILE A 640 34.14 -24.21 -5.09
N SER A 641 34.75 -23.42 -5.95
CA SER A 641 36.11 -22.94 -5.78
C SER A 641 36.08 -21.46 -5.50
N PHE A 642 36.88 -20.97 -4.60
CA PHE A 642 36.94 -19.55 -4.26
C PHE A 642 38.39 -19.08 -4.08
N TYR A 643 38.60 -17.81 -4.31
CA TYR A 643 39.84 -17.12 -4.01
C TYR A 643 39.58 -15.76 -3.39
N LEU A 644 40.51 -15.31 -2.57
CA LEU A 644 40.53 -13.98 -1.95
C LEU A 644 41.96 -13.43 -2.01
N ASN A 645 42.16 -12.33 -2.69
CA ASN A 645 43.42 -11.63 -2.79
C ASN A 645 43.26 -10.23 -2.25
N LEU A 646 43.58 -10.03 -0.99
CA LEU A 646 43.54 -8.72 -0.32
C LEU A 646 44.88 -8.02 -0.49
N ARG A 647 44.91 -6.87 -1.16
CA ARG A 647 46.08 -6.03 -1.37
C ARG A 647 46.19 -4.93 -0.35
N GLN A 648 45.04 -4.33 0.00
CA GLN A 648 44.97 -3.28 1.04
C GLN A 648 44.06 -3.77 2.17
N THR A 649 44.65 -3.91 3.34
CA THR A 649 44.02 -4.63 4.44
C THR A 649 43.54 -3.72 5.56
N THR A 650 43.84 -2.41 5.51
CA THR A 650 43.47 -1.45 6.55
C THR A 650 41.97 -1.40 6.84
N LEU A 651 41.17 -1.40 5.78
CA LEU A 651 39.71 -1.44 5.93
C LEU A 651 39.23 -2.76 6.55
N VAL A 652 39.74 -3.89 6.05
CA VAL A 652 39.35 -5.22 6.54
C VAL A 652 39.76 -5.38 7.99
N SER A 653 40.98 -4.88 8.37
CA SER A 653 41.46 -4.87 9.72
C SER A 653 40.53 -4.11 10.66
N SER A 654 40.13 -2.90 10.29
CA SER A 654 39.24 -2.07 11.12
C SER A 654 37.81 -2.64 11.28
N LEU A 655 37.42 -3.58 10.40
CA LEU A 655 36.13 -4.28 10.51
C LEU A 655 36.18 -5.49 11.44
N LEU A 656 37.39 -6.11 11.61
CA LEU A 656 37.56 -7.30 12.42
C LEU A 656 37.69 -6.96 13.91
N ALA A 657 38.59 -6.08 14.25
CA ALA A 657 38.75 -5.53 15.62
C ALA A 657 39.57 -4.26 15.59
N ASP A 658 39.39 -3.36 16.58
CA ASP A 658 40.10 -2.09 16.67
C ASP A 658 41.63 -2.28 16.79
N ASP A 659 42.08 -3.35 17.47
CA ASP A 659 43.49 -3.67 17.68
C ASP A 659 44.08 -4.68 16.69
N PHE A 660 43.33 -5.02 15.64
CA PHE A 660 43.75 -6.01 14.66
C PHE A 660 44.28 -5.33 13.39
N THR A 661 45.50 -5.70 13.01
CA THR A 661 46.08 -5.31 11.72
C THR A 661 46.64 -6.54 10.98
N MET A 662 46.62 -6.47 9.68
CA MET A 662 47.11 -7.58 8.84
C MET A 662 47.78 -7.06 7.58
N GLY A 663 48.67 -7.86 7.03
CA GLY A 663 49.29 -7.64 5.72
C GLY A 663 48.42 -8.18 4.56
N PRO A 664 48.94 -7.99 3.34
CA PRO A 664 48.30 -8.61 2.19
C PRO A 664 48.05 -10.10 2.40
N LEU A 665 46.88 -10.59 1.96
CA LEU A 665 46.48 -11.96 2.18
C LEU A 665 45.95 -12.56 0.87
N MET A 666 46.51 -13.69 0.47
CA MET A 666 46.01 -14.45 -0.67
C MET A 666 45.56 -15.83 -0.17
N LEU A 667 44.26 -16.09 -0.28
CA LEU A 667 43.62 -17.33 0.09
C LEU A 667 42.96 -17.94 -1.13
N GLN A 668 43.02 -19.24 -1.22
CA GLN A 668 42.19 -20.02 -2.18
C GLN A 668 41.68 -21.30 -1.53
N GLY A 669 40.56 -21.78 -2.04
CA GLY A 669 40.00 -23.01 -1.53
C GLY A 669 38.86 -23.57 -2.35
N THR A 670 38.45 -24.76 -1.95
CA THR A 670 37.27 -25.45 -2.48
C THR A 670 36.39 -25.91 -1.34
N LEU A 671 35.10 -25.91 -1.55
CA LEU A 671 34.08 -26.40 -0.63
C LEU A 671 33.05 -27.20 -1.40
N ALA A 672 32.87 -28.46 -1.04
CA ALA A 672 31.85 -29.32 -1.61
C ALA A 672 30.96 -29.91 -0.52
N ALA A 673 29.67 -29.49 -0.49
CA ALA A 673 28.72 -29.96 0.53
C ALA A 673 28.27 -31.41 0.30
N SER A 674 28.21 -31.87 -0.96
CA SER A 674 27.83 -33.24 -1.30
C SER A 674 28.78 -34.30 -0.72
N GLY A 675 30.05 -33.96 -0.56
CA GLY A 675 31.10 -34.83 0.02
C GLY A 675 31.61 -34.29 1.36
N ASN A 676 31.06 -33.18 1.84
CA ASN A 676 31.56 -32.50 3.05
C ASN A 676 33.07 -32.33 3.07
N SER A 677 33.63 -31.85 1.94
CA SER A 677 35.06 -31.65 1.75
C SER A 677 35.40 -30.16 1.70
N VAL A 678 36.52 -29.83 2.27
CA VAL A 678 37.08 -28.48 2.33
C VAL A 678 38.57 -28.53 2.07
N HIS A 679 39.03 -27.66 1.18
CA HIS A 679 40.44 -27.33 1.02
C HIS A 679 40.61 -25.84 1.09
N LEU A 680 41.45 -25.35 1.98
CA LEU A 680 41.76 -23.92 2.14
C LEU A 680 43.25 -23.76 2.37
N ARG A 681 43.87 -22.85 1.62
CA ARG A 681 45.30 -22.55 1.82
C ARG A 681 45.61 -21.06 1.56
N THR A 682 46.64 -20.57 2.23
CA THR A 682 47.27 -19.33 1.84
C THR A 682 48.22 -19.57 0.70
N GLU A 683 48.11 -18.77 -0.37
CA GLU A 683 49.03 -18.82 -1.51
C GLU A 683 50.31 -18.03 -1.25
N GLN A 684 50.25 -17.02 -0.45
CA GLN A 684 51.37 -16.19 -0.02
C GLN A 684 51.35 -16.01 1.49
N PRO A 685 52.51 -16.05 2.16
CA PRO A 685 52.59 -15.79 3.60
C PRO A 685 52.08 -14.41 3.93
N ALA A 686 51.19 -14.32 4.93
CA ALA A 686 50.65 -13.07 5.45
C ALA A 686 51.28 -12.72 6.80
N TRP A 687 51.04 -11.50 7.31
CA TRP A 687 51.34 -11.14 8.70
C TRP A 687 50.08 -10.62 9.39
N PHE A 688 49.98 -10.91 10.67
CA PHE A 688 48.88 -10.47 11.53
C PHE A 688 49.45 -9.88 12.79
N GLU A 689 48.77 -8.82 13.29
CA GLU A 689 49.11 -8.18 14.58
C GLU A 689 47.80 -7.98 15.36
N PHE A 690 47.81 -8.42 16.64
CA PHE A 690 46.67 -8.32 17.54
C PHE A 690 47.19 -8.19 19.00
N GLN A 691 46.71 -7.17 19.70
CA GLN A 691 47.10 -6.90 21.09
C GLN A 691 48.63 -6.91 21.32
N GLY A 692 49.37 -6.29 20.41
CA GLY A 692 50.83 -6.22 20.47
C GLY A 692 51.55 -7.51 20.07
N ASN A 693 50.82 -8.57 19.70
CA ASN A 693 51.36 -9.82 19.18
C ASN A 693 51.40 -9.76 17.67
N LYS A 694 52.57 -9.84 17.06
CA LYS A 694 52.75 -9.84 15.61
C LYS A 694 53.31 -11.17 15.12
N PHE A 695 52.53 -11.81 14.24
CA PHE A 695 52.94 -13.03 13.56
C PHE A 695 53.33 -12.71 12.11
N ARG A 696 54.50 -13.17 11.69
CA ARG A 696 55.02 -12.94 10.35
C ARG A 696 55.08 -14.20 9.55
N ASN A 697 54.92 -14.06 8.21
CA ASN A 697 54.98 -15.14 7.24
C ASN A 697 54.06 -16.31 7.63
N VAL A 698 52.83 -15.93 8.01
CA VAL A 698 51.82 -16.91 8.41
C VAL A 698 51.30 -17.66 7.19
N GLN A 699 51.28 -18.95 7.27
CA GLN A 699 50.71 -19.87 6.28
C GLN A 699 49.64 -20.69 6.96
N LEU A 700 48.55 -20.87 6.27
CA LEU A 700 47.42 -21.70 6.69
C LEU A 700 47.09 -22.71 5.62
N GLN A 701 46.95 -23.98 6.01
CA GLN A 701 46.42 -25.03 5.20
C GLN A 701 45.38 -25.80 6.02
N CYS A 702 44.20 -25.99 5.42
CA CYS A 702 43.14 -26.78 6.01
C CYS A 702 42.60 -27.75 4.96
N ASP A 703 42.54 -29.01 5.29
CA ASP A 703 42.13 -30.06 4.38
C ASP A 703 41.18 -31.03 5.08
N LYS A 704 40.01 -31.22 4.50
CA LYS A 704 39.01 -32.19 4.94
C LYS A 704 38.50 -32.93 3.72
N ALA A 705 38.77 -34.23 3.65
CA ALA A 705 38.14 -35.11 2.67
C ALA A 705 36.73 -35.52 3.16
N ALA A 706 35.92 -36.05 2.25
CA ALA A 706 34.59 -36.54 2.57
C ALA A 706 34.66 -37.53 3.73
N HIS A 707 33.84 -37.29 4.78
CA HIS A 707 33.76 -38.10 6.00
C HIS A 707 35.05 -38.23 6.84
N ALA A 708 36.07 -37.44 6.52
CA ALA A 708 37.31 -37.39 7.30
C ALA A 708 37.31 -36.23 8.30
N ALA A 709 38.19 -36.29 9.28
CA ALA A 709 38.47 -35.14 10.14
C ALA A 709 39.11 -34.00 9.36
N LEU A 710 38.84 -32.74 9.79
CA LEU A 710 39.52 -31.57 9.26
C LEU A 710 40.99 -31.57 9.75
N ARG A 711 41.94 -31.61 8.84
CA ARG A 711 43.34 -31.38 9.13
C ARG A 711 43.68 -29.92 8.94
N PHE A 712 44.42 -29.32 9.87
CA PHE A 712 44.96 -28.00 9.70
C PHE A 712 46.45 -27.98 9.98
N ASP A 713 47.16 -27.13 9.28
CA ASP A 713 48.57 -26.80 9.48
C ASP A 713 48.70 -25.27 9.43
N ILE A 714 49.07 -24.64 10.54
CA ILE A 714 49.29 -23.22 10.66
C ILE A 714 50.73 -23.00 11.01
N GLY A 715 51.48 -22.36 10.14
CA GLY A 715 52.86 -21.98 10.34
C GLY A 715 53.02 -20.47 10.43
N ALA A 716 53.91 -20.00 11.29
CA ALA A 716 54.41 -18.64 11.29
C ALA A 716 55.95 -18.64 11.45
N GLU A 717 56.62 -17.86 10.65
CA GLU A 717 58.07 -17.75 10.75
C GLU A 717 58.50 -17.05 12.04
N GLN A 718 57.73 -16.06 12.49
CA GLN A 718 58.06 -15.27 13.68
C GLN A 718 56.80 -14.91 14.47
N TRP A 719 56.91 -15.04 15.80
CA TRP A 719 55.99 -14.38 16.75
C TRP A 719 56.76 -13.34 17.53
N ARG A 720 56.27 -12.07 17.42
CA ARG A 720 56.82 -10.93 18.19
C ARG A 720 55.77 -10.39 19.16
N HIS A 721 56.18 -10.06 20.35
CA HIS A 721 55.35 -9.38 21.32
C HIS A 721 56.00 -8.05 21.73
N LYS A 722 55.23 -6.95 21.62
CA LYS A 722 55.69 -5.57 21.95
C LYS A 722 57.09 -5.26 21.36
N GLY A 723 57.32 -5.70 20.10
CA GLY A 723 58.58 -5.42 19.39
C GLY A 723 59.69 -6.45 19.59
N SER A 724 59.67 -7.28 20.63
CA SER A 724 60.65 -8.33 20.87
C SER A 724 60.23 -9.65 20.21
N THR A 725 61.17 -10.34 19.58
CA THR A 725 60.89 -11.67 19.02
C THR A 725 60.93 -12.69 20.15
N TRP A 726 59.80 -13.36 20.36
CA TRP A 726 59.66 -14.42 21.36
C TRP A 726 59.98 -15.77 20.76
N PHE A 727 59.36 -16.05 19.60
CA PHE A 727 59.54 -17.33 18.93
C PHE A 727 59.85 -17.13 17.45
N ASN A 728 60.68 -18.01 16.92
CA ASN A 728 60.86 -18.27 15.51
C ASN A 728 60.29 -19.68 15.20
N GLN A 729 59.77 -19.85 14.01
CA GLN A 729 59.19 -21.14 13.55
C GLN A 729 58.11 -21.67 14.49
N LEU A 730 56.99 -20.97 14.55
CA LEU A 730 55.78 -21.48 15.18
C LEU A 730 55.03 -22.36 14.20
N GLN A 731 54.67 -23.55 14.61
CA GLN A 731 53.79 -24.46 13.83
C GLN A 731 52.78 -25.12 14.74
N ALA A 732 51.50 -25.04 14.33
CA ALA A 732 50.38 -25.69 14.97
C ALA A 732 49.72 -26.62 13.95
N LYS A 733 49.70 -27.91 14.23
CA LYS A 733 49.04 -28.94 13.42
C LYS A 733 48.00 -29.66 14.25
N GLY A 734 46.96 -30.07 13.56
CA GLY A 734 45.95 -30.83 14.24
C GLY A 734 44.90 -31.43 13.33
N THR A 735 44.01 -32.19 13.92
CA THR A 735 42.84 -32.75 13.27
C THR A 735 41.62 -32.41 14.12
N MET A 736 40.54 -31.97 13.50
CA MET A 736 39.30 -31.62 14.18
C MET A 736 38.20 -32.58 13.78
N HIS A 737 37.53 -33.14 14.78
CA HIS A 737 36.42 -34.04 14.57
C HIS A 737 35.42 -33.91 15.73
N GLN A 738 34.19 -33.62 15.41
CA GLN A 738 33.03 -33.58 16.38
C GLN A 738 33.32 -32.85 17.68
N GLY A 739 33.86 -31.62 17.57
CA GLY A 739 34.12 -30.76 18.73
C GLY A 739 35.43 -31.06 19.47
N VAL A 740 36.18 -32.06 19.06
CA VAL A 740 37.50 -32.38 19.60
C VAL A 740 38.58 -31.95 18.62
N LEU A 741 39.55 -31.18 19.10
CA LEU A 741 40.63 -30.64 18.33
C LEU A 741 41.98 -31.10 18.95
N PRO A 742 42.49 -32.25 18.58
CA PRO A 742 43.90 -32.60 18.88
C PRO A 742 44.83 -31.63 18.19
N VAL A 743 45.69 -30.96 18.90
CA VAL A 743 46.63 -29.95 18.46
C VAL A 743 48.05 -30.34 18.87
N GLU A 744 48.97 -30.31 17.87
CA GLU A 744 50.40 -30.36 18.10
C GLU A 744 50.97 -28.99 17.84
N LEU A 745 51.58 -28.38 18.87
CA LEU A 745 52.19 -27.07 18.78
C LEU A 745 53.72 -27.21 18.92
N HIS A 746 54.42 -26.66 17.94
CA HIS A 746 55.88 -26.62 17.95
C HIS A 746 56.35 -25.16 17.80
N MET A 747 57.21 -24.67 18.71
CA MET A 747 57.76 -23.34 18.63
C MET A 747 59.25 -23.33 19.04
N LEU A 748 60.05 -22.51 18.34
CA LEU A 748 61.45 -22.25 18.65
C LEU A 748 61.60 -20.79 19.08
N ASP A 749 62.46 -20.53 20.08
CA ASP A 749 62.79 -19.16 20.49
C ASP A 749 63.62 -18.41 19.41
N SER A 750 63.90 -17.13 19.66
CA SER A 750 64.66 -16.29 18.76
C SER A 750 66.13 -16.77 18.56
N THR A 751 66.64 -17.58 19.47
CA THR A 751 68.02 -18.10 19.42
C THR A 751 68.06 -19.48 18.78
N GLY A 752 66.93 -20.15 18.63
CA GLY A 752 66.83 -21.54 18.20
C GLY A 752 67.25 -22.58 19.25
N ASN A 753 67.63 -22.13 20.47
CA ASN A 753 68.07 -23.00 21.57
C ASN A 753 66.92 -23.48 22.46
N ASN A 754 65.85 -22.75 22.49
CA ASN A 754 64.67 -23.08 23.31
C ASN A 754 63.51 -23.51 22.40
N ASN A 755 62.79 -24.51 22.81
CA ASN A 755 61.63 -25.01 22.07
C ASN A 755 60.46 -25.34 22.99
N ILE A 756 59.28 -25.22 22.45
CA ILE A 756 58.03 -25.67 23.05
C ILE A 756 57.49 -26.73 22.11
N ASN A 757 57.23 -27.92 22.68
CA ASN A 757 56.47 -28.97 22.00
C ASN A 757 55.29 -29.34 22.90
N LEU A 758 54.09 -29.14 22.41
CA LEU A 758 52.86 -29.42 23.15
C LEU A 758 51.89 -30.20 22.25
N ALA A 759 51.42 -31.33 22.77
CA ALA A 759 50.28 -32.00 22.19
C ALA A 759 49.12 -31.96 23.20
N CYS A 760 47.95 -31.53 22.81
CA CYS A 760 46.78 -31.43 23.65
C CYS A 760 45.48 -31.71 22.85
N ASP A 761 44.43 -32.19 23.56
CA ASP A 761 43.09 -32.24 23.03
C ASP A 761 42.31 -31.05 23.54
N VAL A 762 41.84 -30.21 22.62
CA VAL A 762 40.95 -29.10 22.90
C VAL A 762 39.52 -29.52 22.63
N PHE A 763 38.64 -29.46 23.64
CA PHE A 763 37.25 -29.79 23.53
C PHE A 763 36.44 -28.51 23.37
N LEU A 764 35.78 -28.35 22.23
CA LEU A 764 34.99 -27.19 21.91
C LEU A 764 33.54 -27.37 22.34
N ASN A 765 33.19 -26.98 23.58
CA ASN A 765 31.84 -26.99 24.11
C ASN A 765 31.30 -25.57 24.26
N SER A 766 30.00 -25.35 24.15
CA SER A 766 29.38 -24.01 24.19
C SER A 766 29.68 -23.24 25.49
N ASP A 767 29.76 -23.92 26.62
CA ASP A 767 29.92 -23.29 27.93
C ASP A 767 31.38 -23.28 28.45
N SER A 768 32.23 -24.12 27.85
CA SER A 768 33.60 -24.28 28.30
C SER A 768 34.50 -24.88 27.24
N ILE A 769 35.78 -24.59 27.30
CA ILE A 769 36.80 -25.16 26.41
C ILE A 769 37.82 -25.90 27.29
N PRO A 770 37.57 -27.15 27.57
CA PRO A 770 38.58 -28.00 28.22
C PRO A 770 39.75 -28.30 27.29
N ILE A 771 40.97 -28.28 27.85
CA ILE A 771 42.23 -28.60 27.15
C ILE A 771 42.94 -29.65 27.97
N ASP A 772 43.04 -30.82 27.46
CA ASP A 772 43.74 -31.96 28.06
C ASP A 772 45.15 -32.11 27.50
N ILE A 773 46.13 -32.07 28.33
CA ILE A 773 47.54 -32.18 27.92
C ILE A 773 47.82 -33.67 27.64
N LYS A 774 48.30 -33.99 26.45
CA LYS A 774 48.71 -35.34 26.06
C LYS A 774 50.23 -35.58 26.22
N SER A 775 50.99 -34.59 25.82
CA SER A 775 52.44 -34.52 26.02
C SER A 775 52.84 -33.10 25.92
N GLY A 776 53.85 -32.70 26.65
CA GLY A 776 54.43 -31.39 26.56
C GLY A 776 55.85 -31.34 27.09
N SER A 777 56.69 -30.63 26.35
CA SER A 777 58.04 -30.30 26.76
C SER A 777 58.38 -28.85 26.43
N LEU A 778 59.02 -28.21 27.39
CA LEU A 778 59.56 -26.88 27.26
C LEU A 778 61.06 -26.96 27.53
N SER A 779 61.85 -26.84 26.48
CA SER A 779 63.30 -26.69 26.61
C SER A 779 63.63 -25.20 26.70
N TRP A 780 64.16 -24.77 27.83
CA TRP A 780 64.36 -23.33 28.09
C TRP A 780 65.69 -23.13 28.84
N PHE A 781 66.58 -22.32 28.30
CA PHE A 781 67.91 -22.03 28.87
C PHE A 781 68.71 -23.24 29.32
N GLY A 782 68.72 -24.30 28.50
CA GLY A 782 69.44 -25.53 28.77
C GLY A 782 68.73 -26.51 29.74
N ALA A 783 67.59 -26.17 30.26
CA ALA A 783 66.74 -27.10 31.09
C ALA A 783 65.51 -27.53 30.28
N THR A 784 65.16 -28.80 30.40
CA THR A 784 63.95 -29.35 29.81
C THR A 784 62.91 -29.58 30.90
N TRP A 785 61.80 -28.91 30.74
CA TRP A 785 60.61 -28.98 31.59
C TRP A 785 59.56 -29.86 30.86
N LEU A 786 58.92 -30.76 31.61
CA LEU A 786 57.91 -31.65 31.07
C LEU A 786 56.56 -31.21 31.65
N LEU A 787 55.52 -31.14 30.82
CA LEU A 787 54.14 -30.99 31.22
C LEU A 787 53.57 -32.37 31.60
N ASP A 788 52.87 -32.41 32.71
CA ASP A 788 52.20 -33.63 33.15
C ASP A 788 50.96 -33.88 32.28
N THR A 789 50.77 -35.13 31.87
CA THR A 789 49.67 -35.54 31.05
C THR A 789 48.33 -35.61 31.81
N SER A 790 48.33 -35.51 33.12
CA SER A 790 47.13 -35.37 33.97
C SER A 790 46.63 -33.91 34.01
N GLY A 791 47.38 -32.97 33.47
CA GLY A 791 47.04 -31.56 33.46
C GLY A 791 45.87 -31.22 32.55
N ARG A 792 44.93 -30.46 33.08
CA ARG A 792 43.76 -29.98 32.37
C ARG A 792 43.62 -28.45 32.59
N ILE A 793 43.43 -27.70 31.50
CA ILE A 793 43.01 -26.31 31.52
C ILE A 793 41.60 -26.24 31.00
N CYS A 794 40.70 -25.52 31.68
CA CYS A 794 39.33 -25.34 31.21
C CYS A 794 39.00 -23.86 31.16
N TYR A 795 38.91 -23.33 29.94
CA TYR A 795 38.49 -21.94 29.71
C TYR A 795 36.98 -21.83 29.79
N ARG A 796 36.50 -20.87 30.59
CA ARG A 796 35.11 -20.37 30.59
C ARG A 796 35.10 -18.86 30.52
N LYS A 797 33.98 -18.30 30.08
CA LYS A 797 33.82 -16.83 29.97
C LYS A 797 34.09 -16.10 31.27
N GLU A 798 33.78 -16.71 32.43
CA GLU A 798 33.91 -16.09 33.74
C GLU A 798 35.27 -16.40 34.42
N ALA A 799 35.87 -17.54 34.10
CA ALA A 799 37.12 -17.94 34.70
C ALA A 799 37.82 -19.09 33.93
N THR A 800 39.13 -19.12 33.98
CA THR A 800 39.92 -20.23 33.47
C THR A 800 40.33 -21.12 34.69
N THR A 801 40.01 -22.39 34.63
CA THR A 801 40.32 -23.35 35.68
C THR A 801 41.53 -24.19 35.28
N PHE A 802 42.45 -24.37 36.16
CA PHE A 802 43.62 -25.22 36.04
C PHE A 802 43.48 -26.40 37.02
N SER A 803 43.66 -27.61 36.54
CA SER A 803 43.60 -28.83 37.35
C SER A 803 44.82 -29.67 37.05
N ASN A 804 45.61 -29.97 38.09
CA ASN A 804 46.83 -30.79 38.01
C ASN A 804 47.84 -30.26 36.95
N PHE A 805 47.83 -28.95 36.72
CA PHE A 805 48.76 -28.35 35.74
C PHE A 805 50.16 -28.33 36.36
N TYR A 806 50.97 -29.28 35.98
CA TYR A 806 52.31 -29.47 36.49
C TYR A 806 53.33 -29.31 35.36
N LEU A 807 54.28 -28.41 35.56
CA LEU A 807 55.39 -28.19 34.67
C LEU A 807 56.68 -28.38 35.44
N GLY A 808 57.51 -29.35 35.08
CA GLY A 808 58.76 -29.51 35.83
C GLY A 808 59.57 -30.73 35.43
N SER A 809 60.58 -30.96 36.23
CA SER A 809 61.42 -32.15 36.24
C SER A 809 61.29 -32.83 37.62
N THR A 810 62.03 -33.93 37.85
CA THR A 810 62.01 -34.60 39.14
C THR A 810 62.44 -33.77 40.32
N ARG A 811 63.11 -32.64 40.11
CA ARG A 811 63.61 -31.77 41.16
C ARG A 811 63.04 -30.37 41.16
N ASN A 812 62.72 -29.81 40.02
CA ASN A 812 62.27 -28.44 39.80
C ASN A 812 60.89 -28.45 39.17
N PHE A 813 59.90 -27.78 39.79
CA PHE A 813 58.54 -27.81 39.26
C PHE A 813 57.78 -26.50 39.59
N ILE A 814 56.76 -26.24 38.80
CA ILE A 814 55.63 -25.36 39.06
C ILE A 814 54.37 -26.20 38.92
N GLU A 815 53.50 -26.18 39.94
CA GLU A 815 52.19 -26.81 39.91
C GLU A 815 51.17 -25.68 40.10
N VAL A 816 50.14 -25.67 39.24
CA VAL A 816 49.05 -24.69 39.26
C VAL A 816 47.70 -25.42 39.36
N ASN A 817 46.94 -25.03 40.34
CA ASN A 817 45.56 -25.54 40.57
C ASN A 817 44.63 -24.39 40.90
N GLY A 818 43.31 -24.56 40.59
CA GLY A 818 42.29 -23.56 40.91
C GLY A 818 41.74 -22.83 39.71
N SER A 819 41.21 -21.65 39.96
CA SER A 819 40.57 -20.86 38.91
C SER A 819 41.03 -19.39 38.87
N LEU A 820 41.28 -18.89 37.71
CA LEU A 820 41.63 -17.48 37.47
C LEU A 820 40.40 -16.80 36.89
N GLY A 821 39.81 -15.84 37.61
CA GLY A 821 38.58 -15.13 37.18
C GLY A 821 38.40 -13.82 37.90
N ASN A 822 37.32 -13.11 37.61
CA ASN A 822 37.05 -11.78 38.16
C ASN A 822 36.39 -11.80 39.56
N ALA A 823 35.73 -12.89 39.93
CA ALA A 823 35.01 -12.95 41.21
C ALA A 823 35.91 -13.43 42.33
N GLN A 824 35.60 -13.04 43.59
CA GLN A 824 36.41 -13.33 44.79
C GLN A 824 36.47 -14.86 45.10
N HIS A 825 35.53 -15.67 44.62
CA HIS A 825 35.54 -17.14 44.81
C HIS A 825 36.48 -17.83 43.80
N HIS A 826 37.01 -17.14 42.81
CA HIS A 826 38.02 -17.67 41.90
C HIS A 826 39.42 -17.50 42.53
N GLU A 827 40.01 -18.60 42.90
CA GLU A 827 41.32 -18.68 43.49
C GLU A 827 42.24 -19.56 42.65
N LEU A 828 43.37 -19.02 42.29
CA LEU A 828 44.46 -19.73 41.62
C LEU A 828 45.57 -19.96 42.62
N PHE A 829 45.89 -21.23 42.79
CA PHE A 829 46.97 -21.66 43.69
C PHE A 829 48.15 -22.18 42.87
N ALA A 830 49.35 -21.65 43.12
CA ALA A 830 50.57 -22.07 42.48
C ALA A 830 51.58 -22.52 43.55
N SER A 831 52.23 -23.65 43.38
CA SER A 831 53.33 -24.16 44.21
C SER A 831 54.60 -24.31 43.39
N PHE A 832 55.74 -23.98 43.99
CA PHE A 832 57.05 -24.03 43.38
C PHE A 832 58.00 -24.92 44.17
N GLY A 833 58.70 -25.79 43.46
CA GLY A 833 59.79 -26.56 44.02
C GLY A 833 61.08 -26.36 43.27
N ASN A 834 62.09 -25.85 43.95
CA ASN A 834 63.38 -25.52 43.37
C ASN A 834 63.37 -24.76 42.06
N PHE A 835 62.39 -23.90 41.90
CA PHE A 835 62.21 -23.15 40.67
C PHE A 835 63.23 -22.05 40.52
N ASN A 836 64.04 -22.09 39.48
CA ASN A 836 65.10 -21.10 39.29
C ASN A 836 64.53 -19.85 38.59
N ILE A 837 64.67 -18.70 39.32
CA ILE A 837 64.15 -17.42 38.78
C ILE A 837 64.89 -16.96 37.50
N SER A 838 66.16 -17.37 37.31
CA SER A 838 66.87 -17.07 36.08
C SER A 838 66.22 -17.65 34.80
N ASP A 839 65.46 -18.75 34.97
CA ASP A 839 64.81 -19.41 33.83
C ASP A 839 63.63 -18.59 33.31
N ILE A 840 63.07 -17.70 34.14
CA ILE A 840 61.96 -16.81 33.73
C ILE A 840 62.32 -15.36 33.62
N GLN A 841 63.53 -14.99 33.92
CA GLN A 841 64.01 -13.58 33.89
C GLN A 841 63.67 -12.86 32.56
N PRO A 842 63.82 -13.46 31.38
CA PRO A 842 63.46 -12.81 30.12
C PRO A 842 61.98 -12.42 30.02
N PHE A 843 61.08 -13.19 30.62
CA PHE A 843 59.65 -12.93 30.67
C PHE A 843 59.26 -11.82 31.64
N LEU A 844 60.10 -11.59 32.67
CA LEU A 844 59.87 -10.54 33.64
C LEU A 844 60.36 -9.17 33.14
N GLY A 845 60.92 -9.10 31.93
CA GLY A 845 61.36 -7.86 31.30
C GLY A 845 62.60 -7.26 31.99
N ILE A 846 63.32 -8.02 32.84
CA ILE A 846 64.54 -7.61 33.51
C ILE A 846 65.71 -7.67 32.54
N GLN A 847 66.12 -6.52 32.03
CA GLN A 847 67.20 -6.39 31.06
C GLN A 847 68.45 -5.78 31.77
N GLY A 848 69.59 -6.38 31.56
CA GLY A 848 70.88 -5.82 32.00
C GLY A 848 71.36 -6.39 33.33
N ASP A 849 70.55 -6.85 34.23
CA ASP A 849 70.88 -7.41 35.52
C ASP A 849 70.70 -8.91 35.57
N SER A 850 71.58 -9.65 36.19
CA SER A 850 71.38 -11.10 36.35
C SER A 850 70.88 -11.42 37.77
N ILE A 851 69.70 -12.00 37.87
CA ILE A 851 69.09 -12.49 39.10
C ILE A 851 69.11 -13.99 39.08
N ALA A 852 69.63 -14.68 40.06
CA ALA A 852 69.57 -16.11 40.23
C ALA A 852 69.14 -16.37 41.65
N ALA A 853 68.15 -17.26 41.78
CA ALA A 853 67.66 -17.81 43.08
C ALA A 853 66.83 -19.06 42.75
N SER A 854 66.80 -20.02 43.67
CA SER A 854 65.93 -21.13 43.66
C SER A 854 64.69 -20.82 44.56
N LEU A 855 63.48 -20.82 43.98
CA LEU A 855 62.29 -20.49 44.69
C LEU A 855 61.59 -21.79 45.13
N ASN A 856 61.17 -21.82 46.38
CA ASN A 856 60.27 -22.87 46.94
C ASN A 856 59.15 -22.19 47.70
N GLY A 857 57.95 -22.59 47.47
CA GLY A 857 56.83 -21.96 48.18
C GLY A 857 55.51 -22.03 47.44
N THR A 858 54.61 -21.19 47.86
CA THR A 858 53.25 -21.16 47.37
C THR A 858 52.78 -19.72 47.13
N VAL A 859 51.97 -19.55 46.15
CA VAL A 859 51.26 -18.28 45.82
C VAL A 859 49.78 -18.60 45.56
N ALA A 860 48.88 -17.90 46.24
CA ALA A 860 47.45 -17.92 45.99
C ALA A 860 46.99 -16.54 45.49
N ILE A 861 46.26 -16.52 44.41
CA ILE A 861 45.69 -15.29 43.80
C ILE A 861 44.19 -15.45 43.75
N ARG A 862 43.44 -14.52 44.37
CA ARG A 862 41.95 -14.48 44.27
C ARG A 862 41.55 -13.30 43.40
N ALA A 863 40.48 -13.49 42.63
CA ALA A 863 39.95 -12.51 41.69
C ALA A 863 41.01 -11.92 40.76
N GLY A 864 41.94 -12.72 40.27
CA GLY A 864 43.15 -12.32 39.58
C GLY A 864 42.94 -11.51 38.31
N LEU A 865 41.75 -11.57 37.68
CA LEU A 865 41.36 -10.79 36.49
C LEU A 865 40.45 -9.59 36.83
N SER A 866 40.17 -9.33 38.13
CA SER A 866 39.37 -8.16 38.55
C SER A 866 40.25 -6.94 38.72
N ASP A 867 39.63 -5.77 38.81
CA ASP A 867 40.30 -4.50 39.13
C ASP A 867 40.89 -4.50 40.58
N HIS A 868 40.49 -5.48 41.38
CA HIS A 868 40.90 -5.58 42.80
C HIS A 868 41.32 -7.02 43.16
N PRO A 869 42.41 -7.53 42.55
CA PRO A 869 42.92 -8.86 42.89
C PRO A 869 43.48 -8.88 44.33
N SER A 870 43.39 -10.03 44.97
CA SER A 870 44.11 -10.26 46.24
C SER A 870 45.12 -11.38 46.07
N ALA A 871 46.24 -11.30 46.74
CA ALA A 871 47.29 -12.30 46.68
C ALA A 871 47.83 -12.67 48.08
N GLU A 872 48.17 -13.90 48.25
CA GLU A 872 48.91 -14.45 49.41
C GLU A 872 50.09 -15.22 48.88
N CYS A 873 51.27 -15.05 49.44
CA CYS A 873 52.40 -15.85 49.08
C CYS A 873 53.26 -16.20 50.30
N ASN A 874 53.86 -17.39 50.24
CA ASN A 874 54.89 -17.82 51.14
C ASN A 874 55.98 -18.47 50.29
N VAL A 875 57.08 -17.75 50.10
CA VAL A 875 58.13 -18.18 49.19
C VAL A 875 59.52 -18.08 49.92
N LEU A 876 60.27 -19.16 49.89
CA LEU A 876 61.65 -19.22 50.26
C LEU A 876 62.53 -19.14 49.02
N ALA A 877 63.22 -18.07 48.84
CA ALA A 877 64.27 -17.91 47.81
C ALA A 877 65.59 -18.31 48.36
N THR A 878 66.22 -19.33 47.86
CA THR A 878 67.53 -19.85 48.28
C THR A 878 68.59 -19.52 47.23
N GLY A 879 69.79 -19.22 47.74
CA GLY A 879 70.97 -18.93 46.87
C GLY A 879 70.78 -17.69 45.99
N ILE A 880 70.13 -16.64 46.52
CA ILE A 880 69.97 -15.39 45.81
C ILE A 880 71.29 -14.80 45.38
N ARG A 881 71.44 -14.59 44.08
CA ARG A 881 72.57 -13.84 43.48
C ARG A 881 72.00 -12.70 42.63
N PHE A 882 72.54 -11.56 42.74
CA PHE A 882 72.28 -10.42 41.91
C PHE A 882 73.59 -9.91 41.32
N ASN A 883 73.73 -9.85 40.01
CA ASN A 883 74.96 -9.52 39.29
C ASN A 883 76.21 -10.27 39.82
N GLY A 884 76.04 -11.58 40.08
CA GLY A 884 77.16 -12.45 40.55
C GLY A 884 77.40 -12.40 42.06
N ILE A 885 76.87 -11.46 42.81
CA ILE A 885 77.03 -11.29 44.25
C ILE A 885 76.04 -12.18 44.98
N ALA A 886 76.49 -13.02 45.92
CA ALA A 886 75.64 -13.93 46.70
C ALA A 886 75.06 -13.22 47.94
N TYR A 887 73.73 -13.06 48.01
CA TYR A 887 73.07 -12.44 49.17
C TYR A 887 72.57 -13.46 50.20
N GLY A 888 72.36 -14.69 49.77
CA GLY A 888 71.92 -15.79 50.66
C GLY A 888 70.50 -16.21 50.42
N ASP A 889 69.80 -16.67 51.50
CA ASP A 889 68.44 -17.15 51.45
C ASP A 889 67.49 -16.12 52.07
N PHE A 890 66.38 -15.96 51.46
CA PHE A 890 65.37 -14.98 51.86
C PHE A 890 63.96 -15.62 51.86
N ARG A 891 63.23 -15.53 52.98
CA ARG A 891 61.88 -15.92 53.11
C ARG A 891 61.00 -14.71 52.89
N LEU A 892 59.98 -14.84 52.00
CA LEU A 892 59.07 -13.79 51.72
C LEU A 892 57.64 -14.29 52.02
N GLU A 893 56.97 -13.51 52.86
CA GLU A 893 55.52 -13.72 53.11
C GLU A 893 54.80 -12.44 52.64
N ALA A 894 53.70 -12.62 51.88
CA ALA A 894 52.93 -11.47 51.45
C ALA A 894 51.43 -11.81 51.52
N SER A 895 50.65 -10.82 51.91
CA SER A 895 49.18 -10.97 51.97
C SER A 895 48.49 -9.63 51.64
N SER A 896 47.31 -9.73 51.09
CA SER A 896 46.50 -8.52 50.78
C SER A 896 45.96 -7.93 52.08
N LEU A 897 46.30 -6.64 52.35
CA LEU A 897 45.78 -5.88 53.50
C LEU A 897 44.36 -5.34 53.23
N ASP A 898 44.20 -4.75 52.02
CA ASP A 898 42.91 -4.27 51.54
C ASP A 898 42.70 -4.87 50.16
N VAL A 899 41.52 -5.48 49.97
CA VAL A 899 41.16 -6.14 48.70
C VAL A 899 41.37 -5.18 47.53
N GLY A 900 42.38 -5.48 46.70
CA GLY A 900 42.68 -4.80 45.47
C GLY A 900 43.46 -3.48 45.54
N LYS A 901 43.97 -3.08 46.71
CA LYS A 901 44.73 -1.84 46.82
C LYS A 901 46.18 -2.00 47.27
N ARG A 902 46.42 -2.86 48.25
CA ARG A 902 47.76 -3.04 48.82
C ARG A 902 48.04 -4.49 49.20
N ILE A 903 49.26 -4.94 48.90
CA ILE A 903 49.79 -6.18 49.39
C ILE A 903 50.77 -5.83 50.51
N TRP A 904 50.61 -6.41 51.71
CA TRP A 904 51.56 -6.38 52.76
C TRP A 904 52.64 -7.41 52.46
N VAL A 905 53.88 -7.03 52.62
CA VAL A 905 55.06 -7.87 52.36
C VAL A 905 55.91 -7.91 53.64
N GLU A 906 56.24 -9.09 54.04
CA GLU A 906 57.21 -9.32 55.12
C GLU A 906 58.30 -10.27 54.61
N GLY A 907 59.56 -9.86 54.72
CA GLY A 907 60.70 -10.62 54.26
C GLY A 907 61.73 -10.76 55.31
N LEU A 908 62.34 -11.91 55.40
CA LEU A 908 63.44 -12.22 56.35
C LEU A 908 64.62 -12.90 55.64
N ALA A 909 65.78 -12.36 55.70
CA ALA A 909 67.01 -12.97 55.23
C ALA A 909 67.44 -14.04 56.25
N THR A 910 67.39 -15.32 55.85
CA THR A 910 67.61 -16.47 56.74
C THR A 910 69.08 -16.95 56.78
N ARG A 911 69.78 -16.78 55.64
CA ARG A 911 71.23 -17.12 55.50
C ARG A 911 71.93 -16.13 54.54
N GLY A 912 73.26 -16.13 54.58
CA GLY A 912 74.13 -15.39 53.67
C GLY A 912 74.53 -14.03 54.20
N MET A 913 74.94 -13.15 53.28
CA MET A 913 75.49 -11.81 53.60
C MET A 913 74.46 -10.95 54.32
N LEU A 914 73.20 -11.08 54.02
CA LEU A 914 72.12 -10.29 54.62
C LEU A 914 71.36 -11.02 55.75
N LYS A 915 71.96 -12.06 56.37
CA LYS A 915 71.26 -12.86 57.42
C LYS A 915 70.75 -11.93 58.52
N GLY A 916 69.52 -12.04 58.87
CA GLY A 916 68.81 -11.22 59.86
C GLY A 916 68.26 -9.89 59.33
N ALA A 917 68.54 -9.52 58.10
CA ALA A 917 67.83 -8.41 57.47
C ALA A 917 66.33 -8.72 57.27
N THR A 918 65.53 -7.69 57.55
CA THR A 918 64.04 -7.81 57.35
C THR A 918 63.59 -6.68 56.45
N VAL A 919 62.59 -7.01 55.65
CA VAL A 919 61.85 -6.09 54.84
C VAL A 919 60.41 -6.20 55.25
N LYS A 920 59.81 -5.09 55.67
CA LYS A 920 58.36 -5.05 55.99
C LYS A 920 57.68 -3.85 55.37
N GLY A 921 56.49 -3.99 54.85
CA GLY A 921 55.80 -2.86 54.32
C GLY A 921 54.67 -3.21 53.37
N SER A 922 54.25 -2.27 52.55
CA SER A 922 53.15 -2.49 51.57
C SER A 922 53.51 -2.04 50.17
N ILE A 923 52.98 -2.80 49.20
CA ILE A 923 53.10 -2.51 47.77
C ILE A 923 51.70 -2.21 47.27
N GLY A 924 51.53 -1.04 46.63
CA GLY A 924 50.25 -0.70 45.94
C GLY A 924 50.09 -1.49 44.66
N ILE A 925 48.88 -1.96 44.39
CA ILE A 925 48.52 -2.70 43.16
C ILE A 925 47.48 -1.87 42.42
N GLY A 926 47.74 -1.52 41.15
CA GLY A 926 46.78 -0.95 40.19
C GLY A 926 46.32 0.48 40.48
N GLY A 927 46.56 1.43 39.58
CA GLY A 927 46.05 2.81 39.61
C GLY A 927 46.90 3.81 40.37
N ALA A 928 46.44 4.99 40.58
CA ALA A 928 47.19 6.21 40.94
C ALA A 928 48.01 6.22 42.25
N ASP A 929 48.04 5.15 43.02
CA ASP A 929 48.75 5.06 44.29
C ASP A 929 49.80 3.91 44.32
N GLU A 930 50.54 3.73 43.24
CA GLU A 930 51.73 2.85 43.22
C GLU A 930 52.84 3.41 44.07
N ARG A 931 52.65 3.30 45.37
CA ARG A 931 53.77 3.67 46.32
C ARG A 931 54.22 2.39 46.96
N LEU A 932 55.54 2.12 46.74
CA LEU A 932 56.31 1.17 47.51
C LEU A 932 56.56 1.79 48.88
N ASN A 933 56.01 1.22 49.92
CA ASN A 933 56.32 1.67 51.32
C ASN A 933 56.91 0.47 52.06
N LEU A 934 58.20 0.35 52.00
CA LEU A 934 58.99 -0.74 52.62
C LEU A 934 59.98 -0.20 53.66
N ASP A 935 59.90 -0.76 54.84
CA ASP A 935 60.90 -0.60 55.88
C ASP A 935 61.95 -1.72 55.76
N VAL A 936 63.19 -1.37 55.49
CA VAL A 936 64.30 -2.32 55.42
C VAL A 936 65.19 -2.19 56.62
N TYR A 937 65.27 -3.21 57.40
CA TYR A 937 66.17 -3.28 58.49
C TYR A 937 67.36 -4.21 58.17
N ILE A 938 68.59 -3.72 58.28
CA ILE A 938 69.81 -4.51 58.08
C ILE A 938 70.59 -4.51 59.41
N PRO A 939 70.90 -5.69 59.95
CA PRO A 939 71.69 -5.80 61.24
C PRO A 939 73.07 -5.15 61.14
N ARG A 940 73.60 -4.53 62.21
CA ARG A 940 74.88 -3.82 62.24
C ARG A 940 76.10 -4.70 61.95
N GLU A 941 76.02 -6.00 62.08
CA GLU A 941 77.06 -6.98 61.79
C GLU A 941 77.11 -7.43 60.33
N THR A 942 76.25 -6.91 59.48
CA THR A 942 76.16 -7.23 58.07
C THR A 942 77.28 -6.46 57.33
N SER A 943 78.20 -7.19 56.68
CA SER A 943 79.23 -6.58 55.83
C SER A 943 78.58 -6.16 54.50
N LEU A 944 78.63 -4.86 54.20
CA LEU A 944 78.03 -4.31 52.94
C LEU A 944 79.11 -4.05 51.88
N ASP A 945 80.34 -4.59 52.08
CA ASP A 945 81.52 -4.31 51.23
C ASP A 945 81.29 -4.77 49.72
N GLY A 946 80.27 -5.46 49.43
CA GLY A 946 79.94 -5.90 48.07
C GLY A 946 78.77 -5.14 47.40
N ILE A 947 78.08 -4.21 48.07
CA ILE A 947 76.97 -3.42 47.53
C ILE A 947 77.55 -2.10 47.01
N LYS A 948 77.77 -2.00 45.67
CA LYS A 948 78.00 -0.74 44.99
C LYS A 948 76.59 -0.07 44.73
N PRO A 949 76.48 1.27 44.98
CA PRO A 949 75.24 2.00 44.78
C PRO A 949 74.78 2.02 43.33
#